data_c24e4017fb7ab6d307eb9e49d6b97cbd
#
_entry.id   c24e4017fb7ab6d307eb9e49d6b97cbd
#
_cell.length_a   1.000
_cell.length_b   1.000
_cell.length_c   1.000
_cell.angle_alpha   90.00
_cell.angle_beta   90.00
_cell.angle_gamma   90.00
#
_symmetry.space_group_name_H-M   'P 1'
#
loop_
_entity.id
_entity.type
_entity.pdbx_description
1 polymer ?
#
loop_
_entity_poly.entity_id
_entity_poly.type
_entity_poly.pdbx_seq_one_letter_code
_entity_poly.pdbx_strand_id
1 'polypeptide(L)'
;MVDSQYYLPNDIGVSALECGEAFRLLSPQEKMYAHYLSRAAWYGGLAVLLQTSPESVDIFVLLQKIFRRQAPAELEKVATAAGLSSEDYQAFLVYAAGLYANMGNYKSFGDTKFIPNLPKFKALVWASQAFQEQSTEMEALWNSCSCLLYSLEDRQKQLGLGDKGITTYFSGNCCLEDAEVAQKFLDSKKLSAYNTRLFKKDNGGKVCYEVRLASAVQKDCAVEGECESCCGNYSFEDKEFIVRRGDYAPLMEKVCSYLQQAEVYAANENQKKMIEEYRRSFTLGSIEAHKEGSRYWIKDKGPIVESYIGFIESYRDPFGSRGEFEGFVAVVNKAMSERFAKLVSSAEVLLPELPWPREFEKDKFLKPDFTSLDVLTFAGSGIPAGINIPNYDDIRQSEGFKNVSLGNVLAVAYSTKKEKLTFLEEADKDLFLKWKSPSFEVQVGLHELLGHGSGKLFVEDDKGKFNFDQSKVINPETGELVSSWYRGSETWDSKFSTIASSYEECRAECVGLYLCLNKQVLSIFGHEGQDAMDVVYVNWLSMVRAGLLGLEFYTPESKSWRQAHMQARFVILRVLLEAGEGLVGLEEVTGQDGKPDARITVDRSKIPTVGKDAINSFLRKLQVYKATADVEGGRALYDKYSTVSDSGAHNFLRLRETVLLRKEARKMFVQANTRVNGDNVELVEYEGNAAGLIRSFTERFQDDADQLEADLLQLNRRDAPCWLFELGSLLPPPGY
;
A
#
# COMPACT_ATOMS: atom_id res chain seq x y z
N MET A 1 20.63 -4.58 -23.59
CA MET A 1 19.67 -5.51 -22.96
C MET A 1 18.84 -4.69 -21.98
N VAL A 2 17.54 -4.83 -21.99
CA VAL A 2 16.69 -4.17 -20.99
C VAL A 2 17.02 -4.76 -19.62
N ASP A 3 17.15 -3.91 -18.61
CA ASP A 3 17.44 -4.33 -17.25
C ASP A 3 16.33 -5.28 -16.73
N SER A 4 16.75 -6.39 -16.12
CA SER A 4 15.85 -7.44 -15.64
C SER A 4 14.83 -6.95 -14.58
N GLN A 5 15.05 -5.81 -13.96
CA GLN A 5 14.10 -5.23 -12.99
C GLN A 5 12.75 -4.87 -13.60
N TYR A 6 12.69 -4.65 -14.92
CA TYR A 6 11.46 -4.28 -15.65
C TYR A 6 10.70 -5.47 -16.21
N TYR A 7 11.14 -6.69 -15.95
CA TYR A 7 10.41 -7.91 -16.28
C TYR A 7 9.99 -8.66 -15.03
N LEU A 8 8.87 -9.37 -15.14
CA LEU A 8 8.53 -10.42 -14.19
C LEU A 8 9.15 -11.73 -14.68
N PRO A 9 9.92 -12.46 -13.86
CA PRO A 9 10.52 -13.72 -14.28
C PRO A 9 9.46 -14.80 -14.49
N ASN A 10 9.66 -15.68 -15.47
CA ASN A 10 8.70 -16.75 -15.81
C ASN A 10 8.46 -17.73 -14.65
N ASP A 11 9.40 -17.85 -13.73
CA ASP A 11 9.35 -18.70 -12.54
C ASP A 11 8.89 -17.96 -11.27
N ILE A 12 8.33 -16.75 -11.41
CA ILE A 12 7.81 -15.99 -10.27
C ILE A 12 6.84 -16.84 -9.45
N GLY A 13 6.99 -16.80 -8.14
CA GLY A 13 6.10 -17.51 -7.23
C GLY A 13 4.66 -16.96 -7.30
N VAL A 14 3.70 -17.85 -7.46
CA VAL A 14 2.27 -17.54 -7.35
C VAL A 14 1.67 -18.53 -6.35
N SER A 15 0.90 -18.04 -5.39
CA SER A 15 0.34 -18.87 -4.32
C SER A 15 -1.10 -18.49 -4.03
N ALA A 16 -1.96 -19.48 -3.80
CA ALA A 16 -3.32 -19.24 -3.36
C ALA A 16 -3.34 -18.79 -1.88
N LEU A 17 -4.20 -17.85 -1.55
CA LEU A 17 -4.55 -17.49 -0.18
C LEU A 17 -5.67 -18.41 0.28
N GLU A 18 -5.34 -19.34 1.17
CA GLU A 18 -6.31 -20.30 1.69
C GLU A 18 -7.19 -19.64 2.75
N CYS A 19 -8.51 -19.62 2.54
CA CYS A 19 -9.51 -19.14 3.49
C CYS A 19 -10.70 -20.11 3.63
N GLY A 20 -10.65 -21.24 2.94
CA GLY A 20 -11.77 -22.18 2.83
C GLY A 20 -12.24 -22.75 4.15
N GLU A 21 -11.33 -23.03 5.09
CA GLU A 21 -11.70 -23.54 6.42
C GLU A 21 -12.48 -22.49 7.21
N ALA A 22 -11.96 -21.26 7.31
CA ALA A 22 -12.62 -20.17 7.99
C ALA A 22 -13.97 -19.82 7.34
N PHE A 23 -14.03 -19.77 6.01
CA PHE A 23 -15.27 -19.47 5.28
C PHE A 23 -16.36 -20.54 5.49
N ARG A 24 -16.02 -21.83 5.55
CA ARG A 24 -16.99 -22.91 5.81
C ARG A 24 -17.68 -22.79 7.17
N LEU A 25 -17.02 -22.20 8.15
CA LEU A 25 -17.56 -22.00 9.50
C LEU A 25 -18.57 -20.85 9.60
N LEU A 26 -18.67 -20.01 8.59
CA LEU A 26 -19.61 -18.89 8.54
C LEU A 26 -21.07 -19.39 8.42
N SER A 27 -21.97 -18.73 9.12
CA SER A 27 -23.43 -18.88 8.92
C SER A 27 -23.86 -18.40 7.53
N PRO A 28 -25.03 -18.79 7.02
CA PRO A 28 -25.54 -18.26 5.75
C PRO A 28 -25.61 -16.73 5.68
N GLN A 29 -26.03 -16.09 6.77
CA GLN A 29 -26.07 -14.61 6.89
C GLN A 29 -24.66 -14.00 6.75
N GLU A 30 -23.68 -14.53 7.46
CA GLU A 30 -22.29 -14.05 7.42
C GLU A 30 -21.66 -14.27 6.04
N LYS A 31 -21.98 -15.37 5.36
CA LYS A 31 -21.54 -15.64 3.99
C LYS A 31 -22.12 -14.63 2.99
N MET A 32 -23.40 -14.30 3.10
CA MET A 32 -24.05 -13.27 2.26
C MET A 32 -23.45 -11.89 2.53
N TYR A 33 -23.20 -11.56 3.81
CA TYR A 33 -22.53 -10.32 4.20
C TYR A 33 -21.13 -10.21 3.60
N ALA A 34 -20.31 -11.25 3.76
CA ALA A 34 -18.96 -11.32 3.18
C ALA A 34 -18.99 -11.24 1.65
N HIS A 35 -19.95 -11.91 0.99
CA HIS A 35 -20.11 -11.87 -0.46
C HIS A 35 -20.35 -10.45 -0.97
N TYR A 36 -21.35 -9.75 -0.44
CA TYR A 36 -21.70 -8.43 -0.95
C TYR A 36 -20.64 -7.37 -0.62
N LEU A 37 -19.98 -7.46 0.55
CA LEU A 37 -18.81 -6.62 0.86
C LEU A 37 -17.65 -6.89 -0.11
N SER A 38 -17.40 -8.16 -0.45
CA SER A 38 -16.37 -8.53 -1.42
C SER A 38 -16.67 -7.98 -2.81
N ARG A 39 -17.94 -8.02 -3.24
CA ARG A 39 -18.36 -7.42 -4.51
C ARG A 39 -18.14 -5.90 -4.49
N ALA A 40 -18.54 -5.21 -3.43
CA ALA A 40 -18.31 -3.78 -3.26
C ALA A 40 -16.81 -3.44 -3.32
N ALA A 41 -15.98 -4.18 -2.58
CA ALA A 41 -14.54 -4.00 -2.56
C ALA A 41 -13.90 -4.16 -3.95
N TRP A 42 -14.26 -5.21 -4.69
CA TRP A 42 -13.68 -5.49 -6.02
C TRP A 42 -14.07 -4.47 -7.08
N TYR A 43 -15.32 -4.00 -7.11
CA TYR A 43 -15.71 -2.95 -8.08
C TYR A 43 -15.02 -1.62 -7.76
N GLY A 44 -14.94 -1.25 -6.49
CA GLY A 44 -14.18 -0.06 -6.08
C GLY A 44 -12.68 -0.20 -6.35
N GLY A 45 -12.12 -1.39 -6.14
CA GLY A 45 -10.71 -1.70 -6.41
C GLY A 45 -10.28 -1.45 -7.85
N LEU A 46 -11.20 -1.50 -8.82
CA LEU A 46 -10.90 -1.14 -10.21
C LEU A 46 -10.52 0.34 -10.40
N ALA A 47 -10.86 1.21 -9.43
CA ALA A 47 -10.37 2.60 -9.44
C ALA A 47 -8.84 2.67 -9.40
N VAL A 48 -8.17 1.66 -8.83
CA VAL A 48 -6.70 1.60 -8.77
C VAL A 48 -6.07 1.59 -10.16
N LEU A 49 -6.72 0.97 -11.16
CA LEU A 49 -6.26 1.04 -12.56
C LEU A 49 -6.15 2.50 -13.04
N LEU A 50 -7.12 3.34 -12.66
CA LEU A 50 -7.15 4.77 -12.96
C LEU A 50 -6.25 5.61 -12.04
N GLN A 51 -5.78 5.05 -10.94
CA GLN A 51 -4.82 5.65 -10.00
C GLN A 51 -3.37 5.23 -10.29
N THR A 52 -3.15 4.27 -11.19
CA THR A 52 -1.82 3.71 -11.47
C THR A 52 -1.16 4.37 -12.68
N SER A 53 -1.70 4.17 -13.88
CA SER A 53 -1.11 4.70 -15.11
C SER A 53 -2.17 4.92 -16.20
N PRO A 54 -1.89 5.80 -17.18
CA PRO A 54 -2.82 6.07 -18.28
C PRO A 54 -3.19 4.84 -19.10
N GLU A 55 -2.25 3.89 -19.25
CA GLU A 55 -2.42 2.68 -20.07
C GLU A 55 -3.00 1.48 -19.29
N SER A 56 -3.04 1.52 -17.97
CA SER A 56 -3.46 0.36 -17.15
C SER A 56 -4.87 -0.13 -17.47
N VAL A 57 -5.81 0.78 -17.68
CA VAL A 57 -7.20 0.43 -18.04
C VAL A 57 -7.28 -0.27 -19.39
N ASP A 58 -6.62 0.27 -20.42
CA ASP A 58 -6.69 -0.29 -21.77
C ASP A 58 -6.04 -1.68 -21.81
N ILE A 59 -4.93 -1.89 -21.10
CA ILE A 59 -4.28 -3.19 -20.97
C ILE A 59 -5.19 -4.18 -20.22
N PHE A 60 -5.82 -3.74 -19.11
CA PHE A 60 -6.74 -4.56 -18.35
C PHE A 60 -7.91 -5.04 -19.22
N VAL A 61 -8.56 -4.13 -19.95
CA VAL A 61 -9.68 -4.46 -20.83
C VAL A 61 -9.26 -5.36 -21.98
N LEU A 62 -8.08 -5.12 -22.57
CA LEU A 62 -7.51 -5.98 -23.62
C LEU A 62 -7.35 -7.43 -23.12
N LEU A 63 -6.79 -7.62 -21.94
CA LEU A 63 -6.58 -8.93 -21.34
C LEU A 63 -7.92 -9.58 -20.93
N GLN A 64 -8.87 -8.81 -20.35
CA GLN A 64 -10.21 -9.32 -20.02
C GLN A 64 -10.92 -9.87 -21.26
N LYS A 65 -10.90 -9.14 -22.38
CA LYS A 65 -11.52 -9.59 -23.64
C LYS A 65 -10.90 -10.88 -24.16
N ILE A 66 -9.59 -11.04 -24.07
CA ILE A 66 -8.88 -12.27 -24.49
C ILE A 66 -9.28 -13.44 -23.58
N PHE A 67 -9.13 -13.31 -22.26
CA PHE A 67 -9.29 -14.44 -21.35
C PHE A 67 -10.74 -14.81 -21.04
N ARG A 68 -11.69 -13.90 -21.26
CA ARG A 68 -13.13 -14.26 -21.20
C ARG A 68 -13.57 -15.14 -22.36
N ARG A 69 -12.88 -15.08 -23.50
CA ARG A 69 -13.21 -15.88 -24.68
C ARG A 69 -12.43 -17.17 -24.77
N GLN A 70 -11.24 -17.20 -24.21
CA GLN A 70 -10.37 -18.38 -24.27
C GLN A 70 -9.69 -18.57 -22.91
N ALA A 71 -9.91 -19.74 -22.31
CA ALA A 71 -9.18 -20.14 -21.12
C ALA A 71 -7.64 -20.21 -21.42
N PRO A 72 -6.78 -20.00 -20.43
CA PRO A 72 -5.32 -20.01 -20.65
C PRO A 72 -4.81 -21.24 -21.41
N ALA A 73 -5.30 -22.45 -21.09
CA ALA A 73 -4.88 -23.67 -21.78
C ALA A 73 -5.32 -23.76 -23.26
N GLU A 74 -6.42 -23.11 -23.62
CA GLU A 74 -6.90 -23.02 -25.02
C GLU A 74 -6.10 -21.98 -25.78
N LEU A 75 -5.83 -20.83 -25.15
CA LEU A 75 -5.03 -19.76 -25.73
C LEU A 75 -3.58 -20.19 -25.99
N GLU A 76 -3.01 -21.11 -25.18
CA GLU A 76 -1.68 -21.68 -25.40
C GLU A 76 -1.55 -22.37 -26.77
N LYS A 77 -2.59 -23.11 -27.18
CA LYS A 77 -2.62 -23.79 -28.49
C LYS A 77 -2.61 -22.77 -29.63
N VAL A 78 -3.35 -21.69 -29.47
CA VAL A 78 -3.41 -20.58 -30.45
C VAL A 78 -2.06 -19.83 -30.49
N ALA A 79 -1.45 -19.58 -29.35
CA ALA A 79 -0.12 -18.97 -29.25
C ALA A 79 0.95 -19.81 -29.97
N THR A 80 0.94 -21.11 -29.74
CA THR A 80 1.85 -22.05 -30.41
C THR A 80 1.65 -22.05 -31.93
N ALA A 81 0.41 -22.05 -32.39
CA ALA A 81 0.08 -21.97 -33.81
C ALA A 81 0.52 -20.61 -34.44
N ALA A 82 0.53 -19.55 -33.66
CA ALA A 82 1.04 -18.22 -34.05
C ALA A 82 2.58 -18.09 -33.95
N GLY A 83 3.29 -19.19 -33.60
CA GLY A 83 4.75 -19.24 -33.57
C GLY A 83 5.38 -18.72 -32.29
N LEU A 84 4.65 -18.68 -31.18
CA LEU A 84 5.19 -18.43 -29.83
C LEU A 84 5.75 -19.73 -29.25
N SER A 85 6.88 -19.62 -28.57
CA SER A 85 7.41 -20.72 -27.75
C SER A 85 6.61 -20.87 -26.46
N SER A 86 6.78 -21.98 -25.76
CA SER A 86 6.21 -22.19 -24.42
C SER A 86 6.73 -21.14 -23.41
N GLU A 87 7.99 -20.73 -23.55
CA GLU A 87 8.58 -19.65 -22.71
C GLU A 87 7.95 -18.30 -23.01
N ASP A 88 7.71 -17.96 -24.28
CA ASP A 88 6.99 -16.75 -24.69
C ASP A 88 5.57 -16.74 -24.10
N TYR A 89 4.86 -17.87 -24.18
CA TYR A 89 3.52 -17.99 -23.64
C TYR A 89 3.50 -17.86 -22.11
N GLN A 90 4.46 -18.48 -21.42
CA GLN A 90 4.61 -18.32 -19.97
C GLN A 90 4.89 -16.86 -19.60
N ALA A 91 5.75 -16.17 -20.35
CA ALA A 91 6.00 -14.74 -20.12
C ALA A 91 4.73 -13.87 -20.28
N PHE A 92 3.87 -14.23 -21.24
CA PHE A 92 2.56 -13.58 -21.41
C PHE A 92 1.64 -13.81 -20.20
N LEU A 93 1.51 -15.07 -19.74
CA LEU A 93 0.68 -15.38 -18.57
C LEU A 93 1.18 -14.67 -17.32
N VAL A 94 2.50 -14.65 -17.11
CA VAL A 94 3.11 -13.97 -15.96
C VAL A 94 2.88 -12.47 -16.02
N TYR A 95 3.00 -11.85 -17.21
CA TYR A 95 2.69 -10.42 -17.38
C TYR A 95 1.21 -10.12 -17.05
N ALA A 96 0.29 -10.91 -17.60
CA ALA A 96 -1.15 -10.75 -17.35
C ALA A 96 -1.49 -10.93 -15.86
N ALA A 97 -0.97 -11.99 -15.23
CA ALA A 97 -1.13 -12.20 -13.80
C ALA A 97 -0.55 -11.05 -12.98
N GLY A 98 0.61 -10.52 -13.38
CA GLY A 98 1.23 -9.35 -12.76
C GLY A 98 0.37 -8.10 -12.84
N LEU A 99 -0.23 -7.83 -14.00
CA LEU A 99 -1.14 -6.69 -14.17
C LEU A 99 -2.35 -6.80 -13.22
N TYR A 100 -2.96 -7.97 -13.13
CA TYR A 100 -4.08 -8.20 -12.24
C TYR A 100 -3.70 -8.10 -10.76
N ALA A 101 -2.57 -8.72 -10.38
CA ALA A 101 -2.11 -8.72 -8.99
C ALA A 101 -1.70 -7.33 -8.48
N ASN A 102 -1.22 -6.45 -9.38
CA ASN A 102 -0.82 -5.09 -9.05
C ASN A 102 -1.87 -4.03 -9.41
N MET A 103 -3.00 -4.40 -9.98
CA MET A 103 -4.02 -3.49 -10.49
C MET A 103 -3.43 -2.40 -11.38
N GLY A 104 -2.56 -2.83 -12.32
CA GLY A 104 -1.86 -1.96 -13.26
C GLY A 104 -0.48 -2.51 -13.62
N ASN A 105 0.23 -1.81 -14.50
CA ASN A 105 1.54 -2.21 -15.03
C ASN A 105 2.74 -1.62 -14.25
N TYR A 106 2.49 -1.21 -13.00
CA TYR A 106 3.52 -0.81 -12.04
C TYR A 106 3.41 -1.68 -10.79
N LYS A 107 4.55 -2.16 -10.29
CA LYS A 107 4.59 -3.01 -9.09
C LYS A 107 4.00 -2.25 -7.92
N SER A 108 3.03 -2.82 -7.24
CA SER A 108 2.40 -2.24 -6.06
C SER A 108 3.39 -2.04 -4.91
N PHE A 109 4.44 -2.84 -4.88
CA PHE A 109 5.52 -2.69 -3.94
C PHE A 109 6.78 -2.23 -4.68
N GLY A 110 7.08 -0.92 -4.57
CA GLY A 110 8.25 -0.28 -5.15
C GLY A 110 8.02 0.50 -6.43
N ASP A 111 6.79 0.62 -6.90
CA ASP A 111 6.33 1.53 -7.95
C ASP A 111 7.09 1.48 -9.29
N THR A 112 7.89 0.42 -9.47
CA THR A 112 8.66 0.21 -10.71
C THR A 112 7.74 -0.37 -11.78
N LYS A 113 7.81 0.19 -12.98
CA LYS A 113 7.13 -0.37 -14.15
C LYS A 113 7.58 -1.79 -14.42
N PHE A 114 6.67 -2.62 -14.91
CA PHE A 114 7.03 -3.89 -15.54
C PHE A 114 6.38 -3.99 -16.92
N ILE A 115 7.15 -4.50 -17.87
CA ILE A 115 6.77 -4.64 -19.27
C ILE A 115 6.74 -6.12 -19.66
N PRO A 116 6.00 -6.51 -20.72
CA PRO A 116 6.01 -7.90 -21.19
C PRO A 116 7.39 -8.32 -21.67
N ASN A 117 7.90 -9.44 -21.18
CA ASN A 117 9.08 -10.08 -21.75
C ASN A 117 8.69 -10.92 -22.99
N LEU A 118 7.94 -10.29 -23.91
CA LEU A 118 7.32 -10.95 -25.04
C LEU A 118 7.27 -10.02 -26.26
N PRO A 119 8.27 -10.07 -27.15
CA PRO A 119 8.26 -9.26 -28.39
C PRO A 119 7.10 -9.57 -29.32
N LYS A 120 6.52 -10.77 -29.24
CA LYS A 120 5.43 -11.25 -30.09
C LYS A 120 4.03 -11.06 -29.47
N PHE A 121 3.86 -10.18 -28.50
CA PHE A 121 2.56 -9.98 -27.84
C PHE A 121 1.48 -9.58 -28.86
N LYS A 122 1.78 -8.66 -29.78
CA LYS A 122 0.87 -8.31 -30.87
C LYS A 122 0.38 -9.52 -31.66
N ALA A 123 1.28 -10.44 -32.00
CA ALA A 123 0.93 -11.64 -32.74
C ALA A 123 -0.07 -12.53 -31.98
N LEU A 124 0.11 -12.65 -30.66
CA LEU A 124 -0.82 -13.37 -29.81
C LEU A 124 -2.21 -12.71 -29.77
N VAL A 125 -2.25 -11.38 -29.61
CA VAL A 125 -3.53 -10.63 -29.61
C VAL A 125 -4.28 -10.86 -30.93
N TRP A 126 -3.59 -10.74 -32.08
CA TRP A 126 -4.18 -10.95 -33.43
C TRP A 126 -4.65 -12.39 -33.69
N ALA A 127 -3.97 -13.38 -33.06
CA ALA A 127 -4.36 -14.79 -33.15
C ALA A 127 -5.50 -15.17 -32.22
N SER A 128 -5.80 -14.36 -31.20
CA SER A 128 -6.83 -14.66 -30.20
C SER A 128 -8.24 -14.67 -30.80
N GLN A 129 -9.16 -15.45 -30.21
CA GLN A 129 -10.57 -15.46 -30.60
C GLN A 129 -11.21 -14.07 -30.40
N ALA A 130 -10.81 -13.33 -29.36
CA ALA A 130 -11.30 -11.97 -29.14
C ALA A 130 -11.03 -11.05 -30.34
N PHE A 131 -9.83 -11.13 -30.94
CA PHE A 131 -9.52 -10.37 -32.16
C PHE A 131 -10.32 -10.86 -33.37
N GLN A 132 -10.51 -12.16 -33.52
CA GLN A 132 -11.30 -12.71 -34.63
C GLN A 132 -12.77 -12.25 -34.59
N GLU A 133 -13.32 -12.07 -33.41
CA GLU A 133 -14.72 -11.65 -33.21
C GLU A 133 -14.89 -10.14 -33.24
N GLN A 134 -13.89 -9.36 -32.73
CA GLN A 134 -13.98 -7.92 -32.51
C GLN A 134 -12.72 -7.17 -32.98
N SER A 135 -12.24 -7.44 -34.20
CA SER A 135 -10.96 -6.97 -34.72
C SER A 135 -10.76 -5.46 -34.58
N THR A 136 -11.75 -4.64 -34.96
CA THR A 136 -11.66 -3.18 -34.91
C THR A 136 -11.48 -2.65 -33.48
N GLU A 137 -12.21 -3.20 -32.53
CA GLU A 137 -12.13 -2.82 -31.12
C GLU A 137 -10.80 -3.26 -30.50
N MET A 138 -10.38 -4.50 -30.76
CA MET A 138 -9.12 -5.04 -30.26
C MET A 138 -7.91 -4.31 -30.85
N GLU A 139 -7.97 -3.93 -32.12
CA GLU A 139 -6.92 -3.10 -32.75
C GLU A 139 -6.88 -1.69 -32.14
N ALA A 140 -8.02 -1.08 -31.90
CA ALA A 140 -8.10 0.22 -31.24
C ALA A 140 -7.50 0.17 -29.80
N LEU A 141 -7.84 -0.86 -29.02
CA LEU A 141 -7.27 -1.08 -27.68
C LEU A 141 -5.76 -1.30 -27.72
N TRP A 142 -5.29 -2.12 -28.64
CA TRP A 142 -3.86 -2.33 -28.80
C TRP A 142 -3.13 -1.02 -29.15
N ASN A 143 -3.65 -0.27 -30.10
CA ASN A 143 -3.03 0.98 -30.54
C ASN A 143 -3.03 2.06 -29.46
N SER A 144 -4.03 2.07 -28.55
CA SER A 144 -4.09 3.03 -27.44
C SER A 144 -3.05 2.76 -26.36
N CYS A 145 -2.66 1.51 -26.12
CA CYS A 145 -1.78 1.17 -25.01
C CYS A 145 -0.39 0.66 -25.41
N SER A 146 -0.19 0.14 -26.62
CA SER A 146 1.03 -0.59 -26.99
C SER A 146 2.32 0.23 -26.89
N CYS A 147 2.28 1.51 -27.19
CA CYS A 147 3.42 2.39 -27.08
C CYS A 147 3.88 2.51 -25.62
N LEU A 148 2.94 2.81 -24.71
CA LEU A 148 3.22 2.94 -23.28
C LEU A 148 3.47 1.57 -22.63
N LEU A 149 2.86 0.50 -23.12
CA LEU A 149 3.06 -0.87 -22.63
C LEU A 149 4.56 -1.24 -22.55
N TYR A 150 5.34 -0.86 -23.58
CA TYR A 150 6.77 -1.18 -23.68
C TYR A 150 7.71 -0.01 -23.35
N SER A 151 7.18 1.20 -23.16
CA SER A 151 8.02 2.37 -22.90
C SER A 151 8.77 2.26 -21.59
N LEU A 152 10.08 2.49 -21.65
CA LEU A 152 11.00 2.64 -20.53
C LEU A 152 11.74 3.99 -20.63
N GLU A 153 11.08 5.01 -21.15
CA GLU A 153 11.54 6.39 -21.03
C GLU A 153 11.71 6.74 -19.54
N ASP A 154 12.61 7.66 -19.20
CA ASP A 154 13.02 7.87 -17.82
C ASP A 154 11.83 8.11 -16.86
N ARG A 155 10.84 8.92 -17.26
CA ARG A 155 9.64 9.14 -16.48
C ARG A 155 8.72 7.91 -16.40
N GLN A 156 8.74 7.03 -17.42
CA GLN A 156 7.88 5.85 -17.49
C GLN A 156 8.37 4.70 -16.61
N LYS A 157 9.61 4.73 -16.12
CA LYS A 157 10.21 3.64 -15.36
C LYS A 157 9.60 3.42 -13.98
N GLN A 158 8.95 4.46 -13.41
CA GLN A 158 8.41 4.42 -12.07
C GLN A 158 7.27 5.42 -11.87
N LEU A 159 6.48 5.23 -10.79
CA LEU A 159 5.54 6.25 -10.33
C LEU A 159 6.30 7.41 -9.66
N GLY A 160 5.79 8.64 -9.83
CA GLY A 160 6.39 9.84 -9.27
C GLY A 160 5.71 11.10 -9.79
N LEU A 161 6.09 12.27 -9.26
CA LEU A 161 5.52 13.56 -9.63
C LEU A 161 6.53 14.37 -10.45
N GLY A 162 6.06 15.06 -11.49
CA GLY A 162 6.87 15.89 -12.36
C GLY A 162 7.86 15.07 -13.19
N ASP A 163 9.14 15.40 -13.12
CA ASP A 163 10.24 14.73 -13.82
C ASP A 163 10.69 13.41 -13.15
N LYS A 164 10.23 13.13 -11.95
CA LYS A 164 10.63 11.94 -11.16
C LYS A 164 9.89 10.66 -11.55
N GLY A 165 8.80 10.76 -12.30
CA GLY A 165 8.00 9.61 -12.68
C GLY A 165 6.66 10.02 -13.25
N ILE A 166 5.73 9.06 -13.36
CA ILE A 166 4.35 9.32 -13.76
C ILE A 166 3.40 9.11 -12.58
N THR A 167 2.25 9.75 -12.66
CA THR A 167 1.15 9.54 -11.71
C THR A 167 -0.17 9.85 -12.39
N THR A 168 -1.26 9.25 -11.91
CA THR A 168 -2.62 9.59 -12.33
C THR A 168 -3.44 10.20 -11.19
N TYR A 169 -2.83 10.46 -10.03
CA TYR A 169 -3.40 11.34 -9.00
C TYR A 169 -3.34 12.82 -9.39
N PHE A 170 -2.41 13.17 -10.27
CA PHE A 170 -2.18 14.51 -10.80
C PHE A 170 -2.11 14.44 -12.32
N SER A 171 -2.55 15.49 -13.03
CA SER A 171 -2.30 15.57 -14.46
C SER A 171 -0.80 15.67 -14.75
N GLY A 172 -0.37 15.20 -15.92
CA GLY A 172 1.04 15.05 -16.30
C GLY A 172 1.87 16.35 -16.30
N ASN A 173 1.21 17.52 -16.26
CA ASN A 173 1.82 18.84 -16.19
C ASN A 173 1.89 19.42 -14.77
N CYS A 174 1.57 18.64 -13.74
CA CYS A 174 1.73 19.04 -12.34
C CYS A 174 3.15 18.78 -11.84
N CYS A 175 3.66 19.69 -11.02
CA CYS A 175 4.90 19.54 -10.26
C CYS A 175 4.63 19.60 -8.74
N LEU A 176 5.68 19.56 -7.93
CA LEU A 176 5.56 19.59 -6.48
C LEU A 176 4.88 20.87 -5.97
N GLU A 177 5.24 22.01 -6.55
CA GLU A 177 4.65 23.30 -6.18
C GLU A 177 3.15 23.36 -6.46
N ASP A 178 2.67 22.71 -7.53
CA ASP A 178 1.24 22.59 -7.83
C ASP A 178 0.51 21.78 -6.75
N ALA A 179 1.14 20.69 -6.30
CA ALA A 179 0.60 19.84 -5.23
C ALA A 179 0.54 20.57 -3.88
N GLU A 180 1.58 21.35 -3.55
CA GLU A 180 1.65 22.16 -2.33
C GLU A 180 0.58 23.24 -2.29
N VAL A 181 0.40 23.96 -3.40
CA VAL A 181 -0.65 25.00 -3.50
C VAL A 181 -2.04 24.37 -3.42
N ALA A 182 -2.24 23.22 -4.07
CA ALA A 182 -3.51 22.51 -3.98
C ALA A 182 -3.80 22.01 -2.56
N GLN A 183 -2.79 21.54 -1.82
CA GLN A 183 -2.94 21.14 -0.43
C GLN A 183 -3.36 22.32 0.45
N LYS A 184 -2.69 23.47 0.33
CA LYS A 184 -3.06 24.71 1.05
C LYS A 184 -4.49 25.14 0.75
N PHE A 185 -4.92 25.02 -0.52
CA PHE A 185 -6.30 25.29 -0.91
C PHE A 185 -7.27 24.34 -0.20
N LEU A 186 -7.02 23.02 -0.25
CA LEU A 186 -7.86 22.02 0.42
C LEU A 186 -7.96 22.28 1.92
N ASP A 187 -6.84 22.56 2.57
CA ASP A 187 -6.79 22.90 4.00
C ASP A 187 -7.63 24.14 4.33
N SER A 188 -7.53 25.18 3.49
CA SER A 188 -8.33 26.41 3.65
C SER A 188 -9.84 26.17 3.54
N LYS A 189 -10.24 25.10 2.83
CA LYS A 189 -11.64 24.70 2.64
C LYS A 189 -12.06 23.58 3.57
N LYS A 190 -11.17 23.08 4.41
CA LYS A 190 -11.39 21.90 5.27
C LYS A 190 -11.80 20.66 4.47
N LEU A 191 -11.24 20.53 3.27
CA LEU A 191 -11.45 19.38 2.38
C LEU A 191 -10.29 18.40 2.53
N SER A 192 -10.61 17.12 2.72
CA SER A 192 -9.62 16.07 2.72
C SER A 192 -9.14 15.76 1.30
N ALA A 193 -7.85 15.47 1.15
CA ALA A 193 -7.27 15.04 -0.11
C ALA A 193 -7.51 13.56 -0.43
N TYR A 194 -7.87 12.73 0.54
CA TYR A 194 -7.88 11.26 0.43
C TYR A 194 -8.58 10.71 -0.81
N ASN A 195 -9.76 11.23 -1.15
CA ASN A 195 -10.57 10.76 -2.28
C ASN A 195 -10.52 11.71 -3.48
N THR A 196 -9.41 12.45 -3.66
CA THR A 196 -9.30 13.46 -4.72
C THR A 196 -8.26 13.11 -5.76
N ARG A 197 -8.42 13.68 -6.96
CA ARG A 197 -7.37 13.85 -7.97
C ARG A 197 -7.28 15.31 -8.40
N LEU A 198 -6.10 15.75 -8.87
CA LEU A 198 -5.83 17.14 -9.26
C LEU A 198 -5.47 17.25 -10.74
N PHE A 199 -6.16 18.11 -11.46
CA PHE A 199 -5.91 18.37 -12.88
C PHE A 199 -5.62 19.85 -13.11
N LYS A 200 -4.40 20.16 -13.61
CA LYS A 200 -3.97 21.51 -13.95
C LYS A 200 -4.33 21.83 -15.38
N LYS A 201 -5.00 22.97 -15.59
CA LYS A 201 -5.40 23.47 -16.91
C LYS A 201 -4.86 24.88 -17.10
N ASP A 202 -4.45 25.21 -18.31
CA ASP A 202 -4.12 26.58 -18.70
C ASP A 202 -5.33 27.17 -19.49
N ASN A 203 -5.94 28.18 -18.92
CA ASN A 203 -7.05 28.92 -19.53
C ASN A 203 -6.54 30.30 -19.99
N GLY A 204 -5.77 30.33 -21.10
CA GLY A 204 -5.33 31.60 -21.69
C GLY A 204 -4.33 32.39 -20.84
N GLY A 205 -3.41 31.68 -20.16
CA GLY A 205 -2.36 32.26 -19.32
C GLY A 205 -2.73 32.34 -17.84
N LYS A 206 -3.94 31.91 -17.45
CA LYS A 206 -4.32 31.69 -16.05
C LYS A 206 -4.33 30.20 -15.72
N VAL A 207 -3.60 29.83 -14.66
CA VAL A 207 -3.61 28.47 -14.16
C VAL A 207 -4.92 28.20 -13.40
N CYS A 208 -5.61 27.13 -13.81
CA CYS A 208 -6.80 26.63 -13.15
C CYS A 208 -6.58 25.18 -12.72
N TYR A 209 -6.88 24.88 -11.46
CA TYR A 209 -6.82 23.54 -10.92
C TYR A 209 -8.23 22.96 -10.77
N GLU A 210 -8.46 21.80 -11.36
CA GLU A 210 -9.68 21.02 -11.15
C GLU A 210 -9.40 19.92 -10.11
N VAL A 211 -10.06 20.00 -8.96
CA VAL A 211 -10.08 18.97 -7.93
C VAL A 211 -11.30 18.10 -8.15
N ARG A 212 -11.10 16.82 -8.41
CA ARG A 212 -12.20 15.87 -8.59
C ARG A 212 -12.35 14.99 -7.35
N LEU A 213 -13.59 14.90 -6.86
CA LEU A 213 -13.98 14.06 -5.73
C LEU A 213 -14.54 12.73 -6.25
N ALA A 214 -14.05 11.62 -5.73
CA ALA A 214 -14.60 10.28 -6.00
C ALA A 214 -16.03 10.21 -5.47
N SER A 215 -17.02 10.02 -6.35
CA SER A 215 -18.42 9.93 -5.98
C SER A 215 -19.30 9.36 -7.09
N ALA A 216 -20.37 8.66 -6.71
CA ALA A 216 -21.41 8.20 -7.65
C ALA A 216 -22.19 9.37 -8.26
N VAL A 217 -22.49 10.39 -7.47
CA VAL A 217 -23.17 11.61 -7.94
C VAL A 217 -22.19 12.43 -8.77
N GLN A 218 -22.62 12.82 -9.97
CA GLN A 218 -21.82 13.60 -10.93
C GLN A 218 -22.22 15.08 -10.97
N LYS A 219 -23.33 15.47 -10.35
CA LYS A 219 -23.81 16.85 -10.34
C LYS A 219 -23.17 17.67 -9.23
N ASP A 220 -22.72 18.86 -9.54
CA ASP A 220 -22.11 19.83 -8.61
C ASP A 220 -23.17 20.60 -7.78
N CYS A 221 -24.37 20.06 -7.60
CA CYS A 221 -25.42 20.71 -6.83
C CYS A 221 -25.33 20.33 -5.33
N ALA A 222 -25.82 21.22 -4.48
CA ALA A 222 -26.10 20.89 -3.07
C ALA A 222 -27.04 19.68 -3.02
N VAL A 223 -26.66 18.68 -2.24
CA VAL A 223 -27.50 17.50 -1.99
C VAL A 223 -28.25 17.74 -0.70
N GLU A 224 -29.55 17.43 -0.71
CA GLU A 224 -30.42 17.62 0.44
C GLU A 224 -29.87 16.90 1.68
N GLY A 225 -29.63 17.65 2.76
CA GLY A 225 -29.05 17.12 4.00
C GLY A 225 -27.56 17.36 4.21
N GLU A 226 -26.82 17.96 3.25
CA GLU A 226 -25.43 18.41 3.45
C GLU A 226 -25.35 19.92 3.74
N CYS A 227 -24.58 20.26 4.75
CA CYS A 227 -24.50 21.61 5.31
C CYS A 227 -23.88 22.65 4.38
N GLU A 228 -23.03 22.27 3.41
CA GLU A 228 -22.49 23.15 2.35
C GLU A 228 -21.95 22.28 1.20
N SER A 229 -22.29 22.64 -0.04
CA SER A 229 -21.66 22.06 -1.22
C SER A 229 -20.20 22.50 -1.27
N CYS A 230 -19.26 21.57 -1.13
CA CYS A 230 -17.85 21.85 -1.37
C CYS A 230 -17.52 22.06 -2.86
N CYS A 231 -18.45 21.76 -3.75
CA CYS A 231 -18.29 21.93 -5.19
C CYS A 231 -18.50 23.37 -5.60
N GLY A 232 -17.72 23.84 -6.59
CA GLY A 232 -17.81 25.22 -7.08
C GLY A 232 -16.50 25.74 -7.61
N ASN A 233 -16.51 27.04 -7.94
CA ASN A 233 -15.35 27.78 -8.43
C ASN A 233 -14.82 28.68 -7.31
N TYR A 234 -13.51 28.66 -7.11
CA TYR A 234 -12.83 29.39 -6.05
C TYR A 234 -11.61 30.12 -6.58
N SER A 235 -11.28 31.27 -5.99
CA SER A 235 -9.99 31.93 -6.18
C SER A 235 -9.16 31.74 -4.91
N PHE A 236 -7.89 31.36 -5.06
CA PHE A 236 -6.95 31.15 -3.96
C PHE A 236 -5.52 31.43 -4.45
N GLU A 237 -4.77 32.31 -3.77
CA GLU A 237 -3.38 32.70 -4.11
C GLU A 237 -3.18 33.01 -5.61
N ASP A 238 -4.03 33.88 -6.18
CA ASP A 238 -4.01 34.28 -7.62
C ASP A 238 -4.28 33.14 -8.64
N LYS A 239 -4.72 31.99 -8.17
CA LYS A 239 -5.09 30.83 -8.97
C LYS A 239 -6.58 30.53 -8.89
N GLU A 240 -7.09 29.86 -9.91
CA GLU A 240 -8.47 29.40 -9.94
C GLU A 240 -8.54 27.91 -9.55
N PHE A 241 -9.52 27.56 -8.73
CA PHE A 241 -9.80 26.17 -8.33
C PHE A 241 -11.25 25.84 -8.68
N ILE A 242 -11.44 24.65 -9.23
CA ILE A 242 -12.77 24.10 -9.51
C ILE A 242 -12.86 22.78 -8.77
N VAL A 243 -13.80 22.65 -7.84
CA VAL A 243 -14.07 21.40 -7.14
C VAL A 243 -15.30 20.74 -7.76
N ARG A 244 -15.18 19.48 -8.19
CA ARG A 244 -16.24 18.72 -8.87
C ARG A 244 -16.38 17.31 -8.32
N ARG A 245 -17.62 16.80 -8.35
CA ARG A 245 -17.98 15.40 -8.06
C ARG A 245 -17.88 14.54 -9.33
N GLY A 246 -18.02 13.22 -9.15
CA GLY A 246 -18.17 12.25 -10.22
C GLY A 246 -16.88 11.60 -10.71
N ASP A 247 -15.78 11.73 -9.94
CA ASP A 247 -14.64 10.89 -10.25
C ASP A 247 -14.97 9.42 -9.94
N TYR A 248 -14.63 8.51 -10.85
CA TYR A 248 -14.95 7.07 -10.79
C TYR A 248 -16.46 6.74 -10.68
N ALA A 249 -17.36 7.63 -11.08
CA ALA A 249 -18.80 7.54 -10.78
C ALA A 249 -19.42 6.16 -11.05
N PRO A 250 -19.25 5.48 -12.22
CA PRO A 250 -19.84 4.16 -12.46
C PRO A 250 -19.37 3.10 -11.46
N LEU A 251 -18.09 3.16 -11.03
CA LEU A 251 -17.55 2.25 -10.04
C LEU A 251 -18.13 2.52 -8.65
N MET A 252 -18.24 3.79 -8.27
CA MET A 252 -18.83 4.19 -6.98
C MET A 252 -20.33 3.85 -6.90
N GLU A 253 -21.07 3.91 -8.00
CA GLU A 253 -22.45 3.43 -8.09
C GLU A 253 -22.55 1.94 -7.77
N LYS A 254 -21.66 1.11 -8.33
CA LYS A 254 -21.57 -0.33 -8.04
C LYS A 254 -21.21 -0.59 -6.58
N VAL A 255 -20.22 0.13 -6.03
CA VAL A 255 -19.87 0.05 -4.60
C VAL A 255 -21.09 0.31 -3.73
N CYS A 256 -21.82 1.41 -3.97
CA CYS A 256 -23.02 1.77 -3.22
C CYS A 256 -24.11 0.69 -3.32
N SER A 257 -24.33 0.13 -4.52
CA SER A 257 -25.32 -0.91 -4.75
C SER A 257 -25.03 -2.19 -3.96
N TYR A 258 -23.77 -2.67 -3.98
CA TYR A 258 -23.39 -3.85 -3.23
C TYR A 258 -23.32 -3.61 -1.72
N LEU A 259 -22.91 -2.44 -1.25
CA LEU A 259 -23.00 -2.07 0.16
C LEU A 259 -24.46 -2.05 0.65
N GLN A 260 -25.41 -1.61 -0.17
CA GLN A 260 -26.84 -1.66 0.17
C GLN A 260 -27.32 -3.10 0.35
N GLN A 261 -26.83 -4.04 -0.45
CA GLN A 261 -27.15 -5.44 -0.30
C GLN A 261 -26.48 -6.04 0.95
N ALA A 262 -25.23 -5.67 1.24
CA ALA A 262 -24.52 -6.12 2.43
C ALA A 262 -25.22 -5.65 3.72
N GLU A 263 -25.78 -4.45 3.75
CA GLU A 263 -26.50 -3.88 4.90
C GLU A 263 -27.60 -4.78 5.42
N VAL A 264 -28.30 -5.49 4.52
CA VAL A 264 -29.40 -6.44 4.87
C VAL A 264 -28.90 -7.57 5.76
N TYR A 265 -27.64 -7.96 5.63
CA TYR A 265 -27.00 -9.09 6.32
C TYR A 265 -26.09 -8.65 7.46
N ALA A 266 -26.04 -7.37 7.80
CA ALA A 266 -25.25 -6.86 8.91
C ALA A 266 -25.62 -7.55 10.23
N ALA A 267 -24.63 -7.94 11.03
CA ALA A 267 -24.82 -8.69 12.26
C ALA A 267 -25.32 -7.82 13.42
N ASN A 268 -25.08 -6.52 13.37
CA ASN A 268 -25.43 -5.58 14.44
C ASN A 268 -25.59 -4.15 13.92
N GLU A 269 -26.05 -3.27 14.79
CA GLU A 269 -26.35 -1.87 14.45
C GLU A 269 -25.10 -1.07 14.09
N ASN A 270 -23.92 -1.38 14.66
CA ASN A 270 -22.68 -0.71 14.30
C ASN A 270 -22.29 -1.01 12.84
N GLN A 271 -22.37 -2.28 12.43
CA GLN A 271 -22.10 -2.68 11.04
C GLN A 271 -23.08 -2.01 10.07
N LYS A 272 -24.37 -1.96 10.43
CA LYS A 272 -25.39 -1.32 9.61
C LYS A 272 -25.09 0.18 9.41
N LYS A 273 -24.85 0.91 10.50
CA LYS A 273 -24.54 2.35 10.44
C LYS A 273 -23.21 2.63 9.74
N MET A 274 -22.21 1.78 9.93
CA MET A 274 -20.95 1.85 9.18
C MET A 274 -21.21 1.81 7.67
N ILE A 275 -22.02 0.85 7.20
CA ILE A 275 -22.34 0.70 5.78
C ILE A 275 -23.17 1.88 5.27
N GLU A 276 -24.15 2.36 6.03
CA GLU A 276 -24.95 3.55 5.69
C GLU A 276 -24.05 4.77 5.44
N GLU A 277 -23.08 5.02 6.33
CA GLU A 277 -22.14 6.14 6.20
C GLU A 277 -21.11 5.93 5.08
N TYR A 278 -20.64 4.72 4.86
CA TYR A 278 -19.79 4.41 3.69
C TYR A 278 -20.55 4.64 2.37
N ARG A 279 -21.80 4.20 2.28
CA ARG A 279 -22.64 4.49 1.12
C ARG A 279 -22.83 6.00 0.90
N ARG A 280 -23.06 6.76 1.96
CA ARG A 280 -23.14 8.21 1.90
C ARG A 280 -21.82 8.82 1.40
N SER A 281 -20.69 8.35 1.92
CA SER A 281 -19.37 8.77 1.47
C SER A 281 -19.15 8.53 -0.03
N PHE A 282 -19.39 7.32 -0.51
CA PHE A 282 -19.20 6.97 -1.92
C PHE A 282 -20.25 7.61 -2.84
N THR A 283 -21.44 7.90 -2.33
CA THR A 283 -22.47 8.60 -3.11
C THR A 283 -22.08 10.06 -3.33
N LEU A 284 -21.63 10.75 -2.29
CA LEU A 284 -21.45 12.20 -2.27
C LEU A 284 -20.00 12.67 -2.40
N GLY A 285 -19.02 11.78 -2.21
CA GLY A 285 -17.61 12.14 -2.11
C GLY A 285 -17.24 12.76 -0.75
N SER A 286 -17.98 12.45 0.33
CA SER A 286 -17.77 13.00 1.65
C SER A 286 -16.81 12.14 2.49
N ILE A 287 -15.63 12.66 2.81
CA ILE A 287 -14.70 12.00 3.74
C ILE A 287 -15.24 12.07 5.18
N GLU A 288 -15.98 13.11 5.55
CA GLU A 288 -16.60 13.18 6.89
C GLU A 288 -17.60 12.03 7.11
N ALA A 289 -18.36 11.63 6.08
CA ALA A 289 -19.20 10.45 6.17
C ALA A 289 -18.36 9.16 6.32
N HIS A 290 -17.23 9.04 5.62
CA HIS A 290 -16.33 7.90 5.80
C HIS A 290 -15.72 7.86 7.21
N LYS A 291 -15.36 9.01 7.78
CA LYS A 291 -14.91 9.13 9.17
C LYS A 291 -16.01 8.68 10.14
N GLU A 292 -17.25 9.08 9.92
CA GLU A 292 -18.37 8.63 10.78
C GLU A 292 -18.58 7.11 10.68
N GLY A 293 -18.53 6.55 9.47
CA GLY A 293 -18.54 5.10 9.28
C GLY A 293 -17.40 4.41 10.01
N SER A 294 -16.19 5.00 9.98
CA SER A 294 -15.02 4.50 10.71
C SER A 294 -15.22 4.51 12.24
N ARG A 295 -15.94 5.48 12.78
CA ARG A 295 -16.31 5.54 14.21
C ARG A 295 -17.21 4.37 14.61
N TYR A 296 -18.17 4.00 13.76
CA TYR A 296 -18.99 2.81 14.00
C TYR A 296 -18.16 1.53 13.85
N TRP A 297 -17.27 1.47 12.88
CA TRP A 297 -16.36 0.34 12.67
C TRP A 297 -15.47 0.07 13.90
N ILE A 298 -14.90 1.12 14.51
CA ILE A 298 -14.08 1.00 15.74
C ILE A 298 -14.90 0.44 16.92
N LYS A 299 -16.19 0.73 16.97
CA LYS A 299 -17.10 0.27 18.04
C LYS A 299 -17.52 -1.19 17.87
N ASP A 300 -17.46 -1.74 16.66
CA ASP A 300 -17.78 -3.14 16.35
C ASP A 300 -16.59 -4.02 16.72
N LYS A 301 -16.56 -4.52 17.96
CA LYS A 301 -15.44 -5.31 18.52
C LYS A 301 -15.53 -6.77 18.16
N GLY A 302 -14.44 -7.35 17.64
CA GLY A 302 -14.30 -8.77 17.34
C GLY A 302 -15.35 -9.33 16.38
N PRO A 303 -15.67 -8.65 15.23
CA PRO A 303 -16.61 -9.19 14.27
C PRO A 303 -16.08 -10.50 13.69
N ILE A 304 -16.99 -11.40 13.31
CA ILE A 304 -16.62 -12.66 12.65
C ILE A 304 -16.18 -12.41 11.20
N VAL A 305 -16.88 -11.50 10.51
CA VAL A 305 -16.48 -10.97 9.21
C VAL A 305 -16.04 -9.53 9.41
N GLU A 306 -14.76 -9.27 9.19
CA GLU A 306 -14.17 -7.94 9.28
C GLU A 306 -14.02 -7.34 7.89
N SER A 307 -14.20 -6.03 7.77
CA SER A 307 -14.02 -5.31 6.50
C SER A 307 -13.67 -3.85 6.74
N TYR A 308 -12.97 -3.26 5.77
CA TYR A 308 -12.80 -1.83 5.68
C TYR A 308 -12.63 -1.45 4.20
N ILE A 309 -13.41 -0.48 3.72
CA ILE A 309 -13.49 -0.15 2.28
C ILE A 309 -13.42 1.37 2.14
N GLY A 310 -12.51 1.86 1.30
CA GLY A 310 -12.39 3.31 1.05
C GLY A 310 -11.13 3.70 0.31
N PHE A 311 -10.80 4.99 0.36
CA PHE A 311 -9.52 5.55 -0.07
C PHE A 311 -8.64 5.63 1.18
N ILE A 312 -7.67 4.73 1.33
CA ILE A 312 -7.09 4.39 2.64
C ILE A 312 -5.62 4.78 2.74
N GLU A 313 -4.75 4.17 1.90
CA GLU A 313 -3.31 4.29 2.02
C GLU A 313 -2.73 5.26 0.99
N SER A 314 -1.87 6.16 1.44
CA SER A 314 -1.31 7.23 0.61
C SER A 314 0.08 6.92 0.05
N TYR A 315 0.58 5.69 0.18
CA TYR A 315 1.95 5.31 -0.22
C TYR A 315 2.24 5.57 -1.70
N ARG A 316 1.26 5.41 -2.58
CA ARG A 316 1.43 5.53 -4.03
C ARG A 316 1.09 6.91 -4.58
N ASP A 317 0.51 7.80 -3.79
CA ASP A 317 0.46 9.23 -4.10
C ASP A 317 1.88 9.82 -3.93
N PRO A 318 2.51 10.35 -4.99
CA PRO A 318 3.86 10.88 -4.88
C PRO A 318 3.95 12.15 -4.01
N PHE A 319 2.83 12.78 -3.69
CA PHE A 319 2.75 13.85 -2.69
C PHE A 319 2.46 13.33 -1.27
N GLY A 320 1.83 12.15 -1.14
CA GLY A 320 1.61 11.44 0.13
C GLY A 320 0.33 11.83 0.88
N SER A 321 -0.67 12.43 0.22
CA SER A 321 -1.93 12.86 0.88
C SER A 321 -3.20 12.25 0.29
N ARG A 322 -3.13 11.65 -0.90
CA ARG A 322 -4.27 11.01 -1.58
C ARG A 322 -4.28 9.52 -1.37
N GLY A 323 -5.44 8.99 -0.99
CA GLY A 323 -5.60 7.57 -0.73
C GLY A 323 -5.77 6.75 -2.01
N GLU A 324 -5.08 5.60 -2.09
CA GLU A 324 -5.42 4.54 -3.02
C GLU A 324 -6.72 3.88 -2.57
N PHE A 325 -7.60 3.52 -3.50
CA PHE A 325 -8.78 2.73 -3.14
C PHE A 325 -8.34 1.32 -2.72
N GLU A 326 -8.83 0.89 -1.59
CA GLU A 326 -8.71 -0.50 -1.15
C GLU A 326 -9.96 -0.95 -0.39
N GLY A 327 -10.18 -2.25 -0.42
CA GLY A 327 -11.25 -2.86 0.35
C GLY A 327 -10.87 -4.28 0.73
N PHE A 328 -10.86 -4.58 2.03
CA PHE A 328 -10.67 -5.94 2.47
C PHE A 328 -11.93 -6.50 3.12
N VAL A 329 -12.09 -7.82 2.96
CA VAL A 329 -13.08 -8.65 3.64
C VAL A 329 -12.34 -9.90 4.12
N ALA A 330 -12.42 -10.17 5.40
CA ALA A 330 -11.67 -11.26 6.00
C ALA A 330 -12.46 -11.93 7.13
N VAL A 331 -12.09 -13.17 7.45
CA VAL A 331 -12.76 -13.98 8.49
C VAL A 331 -11.83 -14.14 9.68
N VAL A 332 -12.35 -13.99 10.90
CA VAL A 332 -11.55 -14.04 12.12
C VAL A 332 -10.90 -15.41 12.36
N ASN A 333 -9.60 -15.40 12.67
CA ASN A 333 -8.86 -16.53 13.19
C ASN A 333 -8.82 -16.43 14.73
N LYS A 334 -9.67 -17.19 15.41
CA LYS A 334 -9.86 -17.08 16.87
C LYS A 334 -8.61 -17.41 17.68
N ALA A 335 -7.90 -18.49 17.32
CA ALA A 335 -6.74 -18.96 18.08
C ALA A 335 -5.59 -17.95 18.06
N MET A 336 -5.30 -17.35 16.93
CA MET A 336 -4.26 -16.33 16.79
C MET A 336 -4.69 -15.01 17.43
N SER A 337 -5.97 -14.64 17.31
CA SER A 337 -6.51 -13.40 17.89
C SER A 337 -6.39 -13.36 19.42
N GLU A 338 -6.40 -14.51 20.11
CA GLU A 338 -6.19 -14.57 21.57
C GLU A 338 -4.79 -14.08 21.99
N ARG A 339 -3.75 -14.33 21.19
CA ARG A 339 -2.38 -13.84 21.48
C ARG A 339 -2.32 -12.32 21.36
N PHE A 340 -2.92 -11.76 20.31
CA PHE A 340 -2.99 -10.32 20.14
C PHE A 340 -3.85 -9.63 21.21
N ALA A 341 -4.93 -10.25 21.67
CA ALA A 341 -5.73 -9.74 22.79
C ALA A 341 -4.90 -9.64 24.08
N LYS A 342 -4.01 -10.61 24.35
CA LYS A 342 -3.08 -10.54 25.48
C LYS A 342 -2.07 -9.40 25.31
N LEU A 343 -1.55 -9.18 24.10
CA LEU A 343 -0.66 -8.06 23.82
C LEU A 343 -1.36 -6.71 24.06
N VAL A 344 -2.59 -6.54 23.56
CA VAL A 344 -3.42 -5.34 23.80
C VAL A 344 -3.64 -5.09 25.29
N SER A 345 -3.93 -6.12 26.06
CA SER A 345 -4.12 -5.98 27.52
C SER A 345 -2.84 -5.55 28.24
N SER A 346 -1.67 -5.86 27.69
CA SER A 346 -0.36 -5.49 28.23
C SER A 346 0.16 -4.13 27.74
N ALA A 347 -0.52 -3.48 26.78
CA ALA A 347 -0.04 -2.26 26.14
C ALA A 347 0.24 -1.12 27.12
N GLU A 348 -0.62 -0.92 28.13
CA GLU A 348 -0.47 0.15 29.13
C GLU A 348 0.79 -0.03 30.02
N VAL A 349 1.27 -1.27 30.17
CA VAL A 349 2.54 -1.58 30.88
C VAL A 349 3.73 -1.38 29.95
N LEU A 350 3.60 -1.64 28.68
CA LEU A 350 4.67 -1.56 27.69
C LEU A 350 4.93 -0.12 27.19
N LEU A 351 3.90 0.71 27.09
CA LEU A 351 4.03 2.10 26.60
C LEU A 351 5.05 2.93 27.41
N PRO A 352 5.10 2.86 28.75
CA PRO A 352 6.10 3.60 29.53
C PRO A 352 7.55 3.15 29.32
N GLU A 353 7.79 2.02 28.66
CA GLU A 353 9.14 1.56 28.30
C GLU A 353 9.66 2.26 27.05
N LEU A 354 8.80 2.90 26.26
CA LEU A 354 9.20 3.63 25.06
C LEU A 354 10.07 4.85 25.41
N PRO A 355 11.03 5.23 24.54
CA PRO A 355 12.14 6.12 24.94
C PRO A 355 11.79 7.61 24.94
N TRP A 356 10.56 8.00 25.11
CA TRP A 356 10.12 9.40 25.18
C TRP A 356 9.42 9.72 26.51
N PRO A 357 9.43 11.00 26.93
CA PRO A 357 8.70 11.43 28.12
C PRO A 357 7.20 11.17 28.02
N ARG A 358 6.55 10.99 29.19
CA ARG A 358 5.10 10.70 29.26
C ARG A 358 4.22 11.72 28.53
N GLU A 359 4.67 12.98 28.48
CA GLU A 359 3.97 14.08 27.80
C GLU A 359 3.92 13.90 26.29
N PHE A 360 4.86 13.14 25.70
CA PHE A 360 4.93 12.79 24.29
C PHE A 360 4.13 11.54 23.95
N GLU A 361 3.45 10.93 24.93
CA GLU A 361 2.54 9.81 24.74
C GLU A 361 1.09 10.27 24.89
N LYS A 362 0.16 9.56 24.28
CA LYS A 362 -1.29 9.80 24.43
C LYS A 362 -1.69 9.81 25.90
N ASP A 363 -2.58 10.73 26.27
CA ASP A 363 -3.05 10.85 27.66
C ASP A 363 -3.73 9.57 28.12
N LYS A 364 -4.44 8.91 27.21
CA LYS A 364 -5.09 7.63 27.41
C LYS A 364 -4.86 6.73 26.22
N PHE A 365 -4.40 5.52 26.45
CA PHE A 365 -4.32 4.49 25.40
C PHE A 365 -5.71 3.92 25.17
N LEU A 366 -6.22 4.14 23.97
CA LEU A 366 -7.51 3.61 23.56
C LEU A 366 -7.30 2.20 23.03
N LYS A 367 -7.43 1.20 23.94
CA LYS A 367 -7.21 -0.21 23.62
C LYS A 367 -7.94 -0.59 22.32
N PRO A 368 -7.21 -0.83 21.21
CA PRO A 368 -7.83 -1.20 19.96
C PRO A 368 -8.30 -2.65 19.98
N ASP A 369 -9.18 -2.99 19.06
CA ASP A 369 -9.33 -4.38 18.64
C ASP A 369 -8.09 -4.80 17.85
N PHE A 370 -7.54 -5.96 18.16
CA PHE A 370 -6.43 -6.52 17.41
C PHE A 370 -6.71 -8.00 17.11
N THR A 371 -7.04 -8.26 15.86
CA THR A 371 -7.49 -9.56 15.39
C THR A 371 -6.56 -10.13 14.33
N SER A 372 -6.42 -11.46 14.32
CA SER A 372 -5.85 -12.19 13.21
C SER A 372 -6.98 -12.67 12.31
N LEU A 373 -6.85 -12.41 11.02
CA LEU A 373 -7.88 -12.64 10.02
C LEU A 373 -7.33 -13.46 8.85
N ASP A 374 -8.17 -14.29 8.27
CA ASP A 374 -7.91 -14.95 7.00
C ASP A 374 -8.62 -14.15 5.89
N VAL A 375 -7.84 -13.58 4.99
CA VAL A 375 -8.32 -12.75 3.89
C VAL A 375 -9.12 -13.58 2.91
N LEU A 376 -10.37 -13.20 2.69
CA LEU A 376 -11.22 -13.65 1.59
C LEU A 376 -11.04 -12.75 0.37
N THR A 377 -11.03 -11.44 0.60
CA THR A 377 -10.89 -10.41 -0.43
C THR A 377 -9.96 -9.31 0.07
N PHE A 378 -9.00 -8.94 -0.75
CA PHE A 378 -8.26 -7.70 -0.64
C PHE A 378 -8.18 -7.05 -2.02
N ALA A 379 -9.05 -6.09 -2.27
CA ALA A 379 -9.15 -5.39 -3.53
C ALA A 379 -8.36 -4.07 -3.45
N GLY A 380 -7.20 -4.05 -4.07
CA GLY A 380 -6.24 -2.96 -4.10
C GLY A 380 -5.05 -3.36 -4.95
N SER A 381 -4.00 -2.57 -4.97
CA SER A 381 -2.79 -2.88 -5.75
C SER A 381 -1.93 -3.96 -5.12
N GLY A 382 -1.99 -4.17 -3.82
CA GLY A 382 -1.19 -5.17 -3.11
C GLY A 382 -1.81 -5.55 -1.77
N ILE A 383 -1.37 -6.66 -1.20
CA ILE A 383 -1.88 -7.18 0.07
C ILE A 383 -0.81 -6.98 1.14
N PRO A 384 -1.08 -6.20 2.20
CA PRO A 384 -0.16 -6.02 3.33
C PRO A 384 -0.17 -7.26 4.24
N ALA A 385 0.75 -7.28 5.20
CA ALA A 385 0.80 -8.31 6.25
C ALA A 385 -0.02 -7.93 7.48
N GLY A 386 -0.11 -6.65 7.78
CA GLY A 386 -0.87 -6.06 8.86
C GLY A 386 -1.45 -4.71 8.47
N ILE A 387 -2.42 -4.24 9.24
CA ILE A 387 -3.11 -2.96 8.99
C ILE A 387 -3.42 -2.30 10.32
N ASN A 388 -3.17 -0.99 10.43
CA ASN A 388 -3.57 -0.14 11.54
C ASN A 388 -4.40 1.03 11.02
N ILE A 389 -5.69 0.98 11.14
CA ILE A 389 -6.65 1.94 10.57
C ILE A 389 -7.75 2.35 11.57
N PRO A 390 -8.42 3.50 11.36
CA PRO A 390 -8.34 4.43 10.23
C PRO A 390 -7.08 5.31 10.28
N ASN A 391 -6.69 5.88 9.13
CA ASN A 391 -5.55 6.79 9.02
C ASN A 391 -5.89 8.26 9.36
N TYR A 392 -7.14 8.55 9.72
CA TYR A 392 -7.57 9.89 10.12
C TYR A 392 -7.04 10.26 11.52
N ASP A 393 -6.12 11.22 11.59
CA ASP A 393 -5.42 11.62 12.82
C ASP A 393 -6.37 12.03 13.95
N ASP A 394 -7.43 12.77 13.65
CA ASP A 394 -8.43 13.19 14.62
C ASP A 394 -9.11 12.00 15.30
N ILE A 395 -9.44 10.95 14.54
CA ILE A 395 -10.03 9.72 15.08
C ILE A 395 -8.98 8.89 15.84
N ARG A 396 -7.81 8.66 15.23
CA ARG A 396 -6.73 7.85 15.83
C ARG A 396 -6.26 8.41 17.16
N GLN A 397 -6.13 9.72 17.27
CA GLN A 397 -5.60 10.38 18.46
C GLN A 397 -6.62 10.42 19.62
N SER A 398 -7.91 10.52 19.31
CA SER A 398 -8.94 10.80 20.32
C SER A 398 -10.02 9.72 20.50
N GLU A 399 -10.31 8.93 19.48
CA GLU A 399 -11.43 7.98 19.49
C GLU A 399 -11.00 6.51 19.38
N GLY A 400 -9.92 6.20 18.64
CA GLY A 400 -9.34 4.87 18.55
C GLY A 400 -9.02 4.41 17.14
N PHE A 401 -8.64 3.12 17.07
CA PHE A 401 -8.22 2.44 15.86
C PHE A 401 -8.38 0.93 16.04
N LYS A 402 -8.27 0.17 14.96
CA LYS A 402 -8.14 -1.29 15.02
C LYS A 402 -6.81 -1.73 14.40
N ASN A 403 -6.29 -2.84 14.90
CA ASN A 403 -5.17 -3.55 14.30
C ASN A 403 -5.66 -4.88 13.73
N VAL A 404 -5.14 -5.20 12.56
CA VAL A 404 -5.45 -6.44 11.86
C VAL A 404 -4.15 -7.10 11.43
N SER A 405 -3.99 -8.38 11.72
CA SER A 405 -2.93 -9.23 11.17
C SER A 405 -3.54 -10.19 10.16
N LEU A 406 -2.99 -10.25 8.95
CA LEU A 406 -3.54 -11.07 7.87
C LEU A 406 -2.86 -12.44 7.85
N GLY A 407 -3.42 -13.40 8.61
CA GLY A 407 -2.80 -14.68 8.94
C GLY A 407 -2.47 -15.55 7.74
N ASN A 408 -3.40 -15.71 6.79
CA ASN A 408 -3.15 -16.51 5.59
C ASN A 408 -2.14 -15.84 4.62
N VAL A 409 -2.06 -14.50 4.60
CA VAL A 409 -1.03 -13.78 3.85
C VAL A 409 0.34 -14.03 4.46
N LEU A 410 0.46 -13.95 5.78
CA LEU A 410 1.69 -14.24 6.50
C LEU A 410 2.15 -15.69 6.28
N ALA A 411 1.23 -16.65 6.40
CA ALA A 411 1.53 -18.07 6.18
C ALA A 411 2.15 -18.34 4.81
N VAL A 412 1.66 -17.69 3.77
CA VAL A 412 2.18 -17.84 2.40
C VAL A 412 3.44 -17.01 2.15
N ALA A 413 3.47 -15.76 2.61
CA ALA A 413 4.62 -14.86 2.39
C ALA A 413 5.89 -15.38 3.06
N TYR A 414 5.75 -16.01 4.23
CA TYR A 414 6.87 -16.55 5.00
C TYR A 414 7.05 -18.07 4.89
N SER A 415 6.31 -18.73 3.99
CA SER A 415 6.52 -20.15 3.69
C SER A 415 7.94 -20.36 3.14
N THR A 416 8.71 -21.19 3.82
CA THR A 416 10.16 -21.42 3.59
C THR A 416 10.47 -22.28 2.38
N LYS A 417 9.49 -22.83 1.71
CA LYS A 417 9.69 -23.70 0.54
C LYS A 417 10.29 -22.90 -0.61
N LYS A 418 11.60 -23.10 -0.87
CA LYS A 418 12.38 -22.57 -2.01
C LYS A 418 12.83 -21.09 -1.93
N GLU A 419 12.89 -20.45 -0.76
CA GLU A 419 13.45 -19.10 -0.67
C GLU A 419 14.99 -19.11 -0.77
N LYS A 420 15.56 -18.22 -1.58
CA LYS A 420 17.00 -17.92 -1.57
C LYS A 420 17.32 -16.99 -0.42
N LEU A 421 18.02 -17.50 0.58
CA LEU A 421 18.50 -16.71 1.70
C LEU A 421 19.79 -15.95 1.31
N THR A 422 19.60 -14.83 0.58
CA THR A 422 20.70 -13.97 0.18
C THR A 422 21.28 -13.20 1.36
N PHE A 423 22.59 -12.89 1.30
CA PHE A 423 23.31 -12.00 2.21
C PHE A 423 23.50 -12.49 3.63
N LEU A 424 23.06 -13.69 3.99
CA LEU A 424 23.24 -14.30 5.30
C LEU A 424 24.45 -15.22 5.31
N GLU A 425 25.11 -15.33 6.46
CA GLU A 425 26.09 -16.38 6.69
C GLU A 425 25.44 -17.76 6.66
N GLU A 426 26.18 -18.76 6.19
CA GLU A 426 25.67 -20.14 6.09
C GLU A 426 25.23 -20.68 7.44
N ALA A 427 25.97 -20.32 8.50
CA ALA A 427 25.67 -20.71 9.88
C ALA A 427 24.34 -20.18 10.43
N ASP A 428 23.84 -19.06 9.87
CA ASP A 428 22.60 -18.44 10.32
C ASP A 428 21.37 -18.93 9.56
N LYS A 429 21.53 -19.56 8.39
CA LYS A 429 20.40 -19.88 7.51
C LYS A 429 19.39 -20.82 8.13
N ASP A 430 19.83 -21.89 8.76
CA ASP A 430 18.91 -22.85 9.39
C ASP A 430 18.13 -22.20 10.56
N LEU A 431 18.83 -21.40 11.38
CA LEU A 431 18.21 -20.66 12.47
C LEU A 431 17.21 -19.62 11.94
N PHE A 432 17.59 -18.91 10.88
CA PHE A 432 16.74 -17.94 10.21
C PHE A 432 15.46 -18.59 9.67
N LEU A 433 15.57 -19.71 8.96
CA LEU A 433 14.41 -20.46 8.44
C LEU A 433 13.47 -20.90 9.57
N LYS A 434 14.03 -21.40 10.68
CA LYS A 434 13.25 -21.85 11.83
C LYS A 434 12.44 -20.72 12.45
N TRP A 435 13.05 -19.55 12.64
CA TRP A 435 12.49 -18.48 13.47
C TRP A 435 11.98 -17.27 12.70
N LYS A 436 12.12 -17.23 11.37
CA LYS A 436 11.68 -16.10 10.53
C LYS A 436 10.21 -15.76 10.74
N SER A 437 9.29 -16.73 10.66
CA SER A 437 7.86 -16.49 10.83
C SER A 437 7.51 -16.12 12.28
N PRO A 438 7.94 -16.85 13.32
CA PRO A 438 7.69 -16.48 14.70
C PRO A 438 8.23 -15.10 15.09
N SER A 439 9.45 -14.73 14.63
CA SER A 439 10.02 -13.41 14.91
C SER A 439 9.23 -12.29 14.23
N PHE A 440 8.72 -12.54 13.03
CA PHE A 440 7.90 -11.58 12.31
C PHE A 440 6.52 -11.37 12.94
N GLU A 441 5.90 -12.42 13.51
CA GLU A 441 4.66 -12.28 14.29
C GLU A 441 4.83 -11.30 15.46
N VAL A 442 5.95 -11.41 16.19
CA VAL A 442 6.29 -10.48 17.28
C VAL A 442 6.50 -9.07 16.75
N GLN A 443 7.27 -8.93 15.66
CA GLN A 443 7.55 -7.63 15.04
C GLN A 443 6.26 -6.94 14.57
N VAL A 444 5.41 -7.64 13.82
CA VAL A 444 4.14 -7.10 13.32
C VAL A 444 3.21 -6.73 14.47
N GLY A 445 3.07 -7.59 15.48
CA GLY A 445 2.23 -7.29 16.63
C GLY A 445 2.62 -6.00 17.34
N LEU A 446 3.90 -5.79 17.54
CA LEU A 446 4.44 -4.58 18.17
C LEU A 446 4.37 -3.37 17.24
N HIS A 447 4.70 -3.54 15.97
CA HIS A 447 4.66 -2.51 14.92
C HIS A 447 3.26 -1.91 14.80
N GLU A 448 2.24 -2.77 14.66
CA GLU A 448 0.85 -2.31 14.48
C GLU A 448 0.29 -1.72 15.78
N LEU A 449 0.41 -2.44 16.91
CA LEU A 449 -0.23 -2.02 18.15
C LEU A 449 0.44 -0.81 18.79
N LEU A 450 1.75 -0.89 19.00
CA LEU A 450 2.51 0.08 19.78
C LEU A 450 3.37 0.98 18.89
N GLY A 451 3.73 0.54 17.68
CA GLY A 451 4.35 1.38 16.67
C GLY A 451 3.37 2.47 16.25
N HIS A 452 2.39 2.14 15.45
CA HIS A 452 1.39 3.10 14.98
C HIS A 452 0.44 3.58 16.08
N GLY A 453 0.21 2.77 17.11
CA GLY A 453 -0.71 3.09 18.20
C GLY A 453 -0.18 4.08 19.23
N SER A 454 1.14 4.27 19.33
CA SER A 454 1.80 5.13 20.33
C SER A 454 2.07 6.54 19.82
N GLY A 455 2.45 7.41 20.74
CA GLY A 455 2.88 8.77 20.46
C GLY A 455 1.74 9.77 20.34
N LYS A 456 1.96 10.95 20.87
CA LYS A 456 1.05 12.09 20.84
C LYS A 456 1.51 13.11 19.80
N LEU A 457 0.57 13.68 19.03
CA LEU A 457 0.81 14.89 18.27
C LEU A 457 0.40 16.10 19.13
N PHE A 458 1.24 17.12 19.18
CA PHE A 458 0.89 18.37 19.85
C PHE A 458 0.09 19.24 18.89
N VAL A 459 -1.13 19.58 19.29
CA VAL A 459 -2.08 20.27 18.43
C VAL A 459 -2.66 21.49 19.13
N GLU A 460 -2.75 22.59 18.39
CA GLU A 460 -3.56 23.77 18.71
C GLU A 460 -4.79 23.75 17.80
N ASP A 461 -5.98 23.61 18.35
CA ASP A 461 -7.23 23.60 17.59
C ASP A 461 -7.60 24.98 17.02
N ASP A 462 -8.61 25.03 16.16
CA ASP A 462 -9.11 26.27 15.53
C ASP A 462 -9.59 27.34 16.55
N LYS A 463 -9.77 26.95 17.81
CA LYS A 463 -10.19 27.85 18.91
C LYS A 463 -9.00 28.30 19.77
N GLY A 464 -7.78 27.94 19.40
CA GLY A 464 -6.57 28.24 20.16
C GLY A 464 -6.39 27.40 21.42
N LYS A 465 -7.08 26.24 21.51
CA LYS A 465 -6.93 25.31 22.63
C LYS A 465 -5.87 24.26 22.30
N PHE A 466 -4.98 24.06 23.26
CA PHE A 466 -3.90 23.07 23.15
C PHE A 466 -4.30 21.73 23.78
N ASN A 467 -3.82 20.64 23.22
CA ASN A 467 -3.93 19.31 23.81
C ASN A 467 -2.74 18.98 24.75
N PHE A 468 -1.87 19.93 25.03
CA PHE A 468 -0.73 19.81 25.94
C PHE A 468 -0.49 21.13 26.71
N ASP A 469 0.30 21.09 27.79
CA ASP A 469 0.65 22.28 28.58
C ASP A 469 1.91 22.95 28.03
N GLN A 470 1.75 24.01 27.23
CA GLN A 470 2.85 24.77 26.62
C GLN A 470 3.86 25.32 27.63
N SER A 471 3.41 25.60 28.87
CA SER A 471 4.25 26.19 29.91
C SER A 471 5.14 25.20 30.65
N LYS A 472 4.94 23.88 30.39
CA LYS A 472 5.60 22.82 31.14
C LYS A 472 6.30 21.79 30.29
N VAL A 473 5.80 21.50 29.08
CA VAL A 473 6.35 20.41 28.26
C VAL A 473 7.70 20.82 27.70
N ILE A 474 8.71 20.06 28.12
CA ILE A 474 10.10 20.25 27.69
C ILE A 474 10.41 19.31 26.53
N ASN A 475 11.01 19.85 25.49
CA ASN A 475 11.57 19.06 24.40
C ASN A 475 12.83 18.33 24.89
N PRO A 476 12.85 16.99 24.93
CA PRO A 476 13.97 16.23 25.51
C PRO A 476 15.26 16.29 24.67
N GLU A 477 15.19 16.77 23.42
CA GLU A 477 16.37 16.92 22.56
C GLU A 477 17.06 18.28 22.74
N THR A 478 16.31 19.32 23.10
CA THR A 478 16.85 20.69 23.28
C THR A 478 16.98 21.11 24.75
N GLY A 479 16.19 20.51 25.64
CA GLY A 479 16.06 20.93 27.03
C GLY A 479 15.22 22.19 27.24
N GLU A 480 14.59 22.71 26.20
CA GLU A 480 13.75 23.92 26.23
C GLU A 480 12.27 23.56 26.12
N LEU A 481 11.39 24.53 26.37
CA LEU A 481 9.95 24.35 26.15
C LEU A 481 9.66 24.04 24.67
N VAL A 482 8.66 23.18 24.44
CA VAL A 482 8.16 22.90 23.08
C VAL A 482 7.70 24.22 22.43
N SER A 483 8.20 24.50 21.22
CA SER A 483 7.98 25.76 20.50
C SER A 483 7.23 25.60 19.17
N SER A 484 6.92 24.37 18.74
CA SER A 484 6.18 24.08 17.51
C SER A 484 5.18 22.95 17.69
N TRP A 485 4.10 22.97 16.92
CA TRP A 485 2.98 22.03 16.98
C TRP A 485 2.10 22.13 15.72
N TYR A 486 1.16 21.20 15.56
CA TYR A 486 0.18 21.23 14.48
C TYR A 486 -0.92 22.27 14.78
N ARG A 487 -1.39 22.97 13.75
CA ARG A 487 -2.40 24.06 13.90
C ARG A 487 -3.59 23.83 12.99
N GLY A 488 -4.78 24.00 13.53
CA GLY A 488 -6.03 23.93 12.78
C GLY A 488 -6.19 22.58 12.07
N SER A 489 -6.26 22.61 10.73
CA SER A 489 -6.43 21.43 9.89
C SER A 489 -5.12 20.75 9.48
N GLU A 490 -3.95 21.20 9.98
CA GLU A 490 -2.69 20.54 9.70
C GLU A 490 -2.69 19.11 10.22
N THR A 491 -2.26 18.18 9.39
CA THR A 491 -2.12 16.77 9.72
C THR A 491 -0.65 16.33 9.59
N TRP A 492 -0.34 15.13 10.08
CA TRP A 492 0.96 14.51 9.87
C TRP A 492 1.32 14.47 8.38
N ASP A 493 0.42 13.96 7.54
CA ASP A 493 0.65 13.82 6.10
C ASP A 493 0.82 15.16 5.41
N SER A 494 0.00 16.15 5.75
CA SER A 494 0.09 17.48 5.15
C SER A 494 1.39 18.22 5.49
N LYS A 495 1.94 17.97 6.68
CA LYS A 495 3.19 18.62 7.16
C LYS A 495 4.45 17.93 6.66
N PHE A 496 4.54 16.61 6.81
CA PHE A 496 5.74 15.84 6.45
C PHE A 496 5.74 15.38 5.00
N SER A 497 4.59 15.41 4.33
CA SER A 497 4.40 15.20 2.90
C SER A 497 5.17 13.99 2.34
N THR A 498 6.10 14.19 1.42
CA THR A 498 6.84 13.13 0.71
C THR A 498 7.59 12.14 1.60
N ILE A 499 7.86 12.48 2.87
CA ILE A 499 8.52 11.56 3.81
C ILE A 499 7.58 11.00 4.87
N ALA A 500 6.33 11.47 4.93
CA ALA A 500 5.39 11.14 6.01
C ALA A 500 5.23 9.62 6.20
N SER A 501 4.87 8.91 5.15
CA SER A 501 4.65 7.45 5.21
C SER A 501 5.91 6.71 5.64
N SER A 502 7.04 6.95 4.98
CA SER A 502 8.29 6.24 5.28
C SER A 502 8.83 6.55 6.69
N TYR A 503 8.69 7.78 7.13
CA TYR A 503 9.09 8.20 8.48
C TYR A 503 8.26 7.49 9.56
N GLU A 504 6.94 7.41 9.38
CA GLU A 504 6.05 6.70 10.30
C GLU A 504 6.33 5.21 10.33
N GLU A 505 6.55 4.58 9.17
CA GLU A 505 6.96 3.17 9.11
C GLU A 505 8.28 2.95 9.85
N CYS A 506 9.25 3.85 9.70
CA CYS A 506 10.51 3.77 10.41
C CYS A 506 10.34 3.84 11.94
N ARG A 507 9.45 4.72 12.41
CA ARG A 507 9.13 4.84 13.83
C ARG A 507 8.47 3.56 14.35
N ALA A 508 7.51 3.00 13.62
CA ALA A 508 6.80 1.77 14.00
C ALA A 508 7.74 0.54 14.00
N GLU A 509 8.59 0.40 12.98
CA GLU A 509 9.60 -0.68 12.93
C GLU A 509 10.62 -0.56 14.09
N CYS A 510 11.04 0.64 14.45
CA CYS A 510 11.91 0.86 15.61
C CYS A 510 11.23 0.48 16.93
N VAL A 511 9.93 0.75 17.11
CA VAL A 511 9.17 0.31 18.28
C VAL A 511 9.16 -1.22 18.36
N GLY A 512 8.94 -1.90 17.24
CA GLY A 512 9.00 -3.37 17.16
C GLY A 512 10.36 -3.91 17.59
N LEU A 513 11.46 -3.40 17.04
CA LEU A 513 12.82 -3.80 17.42
C LEU A 513 13.14 -3.49 18.87
N TYR A 514 12.69 -2.37 19.41
CA TYR A 514 12.97 -1.96 20.79
C TYR A 514 12.23 -2.83 21.79
N LEU A 515 10.92 -3.06 21.59
CA LEU A 515 10.08 -3.81 22.51
C LEU A 515 10.18 -5.33 22.33
N CYS A 516 10.68 -5.86 21.20
CA CYS A 516 10.91 -7.31 21.07
C CYS A 516 11.95 -7.84 22.06
N LEU A 517 12.74 -6.96 22.71
CA LEU A 517 13.66 -7.33 23.80
C LEU A 517 12.95 -7.59 25.12
N ASN A 518 11.68 -7.21 25.25
CA ASN A 518 10.91 -7.39 26.48
C ASN A 518 10.47 -8.85 26.65
N LYS A 519 10.84 -9.47 27.77
CA LYS A 519 10.54 -10.88 28.07
C LYS A 519 9.04 -11.17 28.17
N GLN A 520 8.25 -10.20 28.66
CA GLN A 520 6.79 -10.36 28.76
C GLN A 520 6.17 -10.44 27.37
N VAL A 521 6.62 -9.60 26.43
CA VAL A 521 6.18 -9.67 25.03
C VAL A 521 6.49 -11.03 24.43
N LEU A 522 7.72 -11.51 24.56
CA LEU A 522 8.12 -12.82 24.03
C LEU A 522 7.29 -13.97 24.62
N SER A 523 7.02 -13.93 25.93
CA SER A 523 6.17 -14.92 26.60
C SER A 523 4.71 -14.90 26.11
N ILE A 524 4.15 -13.72 25.77
CA ILE A 524 2.80 -13.60 25.17
C ILE A 524 2.71 -14.40 23.86
N PHE A 525 3.79 -14.36 23.05
CA PHE A 525 3.89 -15.13 21.81
C PHE A 525 4.36 -16.58 22.01
N GLY A 526 4.60 -17.00 23.26
CA GLY A 526 4.99 -18.37 23.60
C GLY A 526 6.49 -18.66 23.48
N HIS A 527 7.33 -17.62 23.49
CA HIS A 527 8.78 -17.75 23.38
C HIS A 527 9.46 -17.50 24.73
N GLU A 528 10.19 -18.50 25.20
CA GLU A 528 10.92 -18.45 26.46
C GLU A 528 12.36 -19.02 26.33
N GLY A 529 13.22 -18.71 27.28
CA GLY A 529 14.58 -19.26 27.35
C GLY A 529 15.39 -19.00 26.06
N GLN A 530 15.95 -20.06 25.48
CA GLN A 530 16.75 -19.99 24.25
C GLN A 530 15.91 -19.61 23.03
N ASP A 531 14.67 -20.08 22.93
CA ASP A 531 13.76 -19.75 21.83
C ASP A 531 13.48 -18.24 21.78
N ALA A 532 13.30 -17.60 22.93
CA ALA A 532 13.15 -16.14 22.99
C ALA A 532 14.39 -15.40 22.49
N MET A 533 15.58 -15.86 22.87
CA MET A 533 16.84 -15.27 22.38
C MET A 533 17.03 -15.46 20.87
N ASP A 534 16.61 -16.59 20.33
CA ASP A 534 16.70 -16.88 18.91
C ASP A 534 15.70 -16.05 18.10
N VAL A 535 14.48 -15.88 18.61
CA VAL A 535 13.45 -14.99 18.01
C VAL A 535 13.95 -13.55 17.97
N VAL A 536 14.52 -13.02 19.05
CA VAL A 536 15.12 -11.68 19.07
C VAL A 536 16.23 -11.56 18.03
N TYR A 537 17.16 -12.51 18.01
CA TYR A 537 18.27 -12.48 17.05
C TYR A 537 17.78 -12.47 15.61
N VAL A 538 16.87 -13.39 15.26
CA VAL A 538 16.33 -13.49 13.90
C VAL A 538 15.51 -12.25 13.51
N ASN A 539 14.81 -11.62 14.47
CA ASN A 539 14.10 -10.37 14.21
C ASN A 539 15.07 -9.24 13.80
N TRP A 540 16.15 -9.06 14.58
CA TRP A 540 17.17 -8.04 14.29
C TRP A 540 17.93 -8.34 12.99
N LEU A 541 18.31 -9.60 12.76
CA LEU A 541 18.98 -10.04 11.53
C LEU A 541 18.06 -9.85 10.31
N SER A 542 16.77 -10.13 10.44
CA SER A 542 15.75 -9.91 9.40
C SER A 542 15.63 -8.44 9.06
N MET A 543 15.64 -7.54 10.05
CA MET A 543 15.55 -6.10 9.85
C MET A 543 16.79 -5.57 9.11
N VAL A 544 17.98 -5.96 9.54
CA VAL A 544 19.25 -5.56 8.90
C VAL A 544 19.30 -6.06 7.45
N ARG A 545 18.92 -7.32 7.21
CA ARG A 545 18.84 -7.89 5.87
C ARG A 545 17.82 -7.16 5.01
N ALA A 546 16.64 -6.89 5.53
CA ALA A 546 15.59 -6.15 4.82
C ALA A 546 16.04 -4.72 4.48
N GLY A 547 16.83 -4.08 5.35
CA GLY A 547 17.45 -2.79 5.07
C GLY A 547 18.39 -2.82 3.87
N LEU A 548 19.22 -3.85 3.74
CA LEU A 548 20.06 -4.01 2.56
C LEU A 548 19.23 -4.29 1.30
N LEU A 549 18.27 -5.22 1.37
CA LEU A 549 17.34 -5.51 0.28
C LEU A 549 16.53 -4.27 -0.13
N GLY A 550 16.32 -3.33 0.78
CA GLY A 550 15.66 -2.05 0.53
C GLY A 550 16.27 -1.24 -0.61
N LEU A 551 17.56 -1.36 -0.86
CA LEU A 551 18.26 -0.66 -1.94
C LEU A 551 17.68 -0.94 -3.34
N GLU A 552 17.00 -2.06 -3.55
CA GLU A 552 16.23 -2.32 -4.77
C GLU A 552 15.26 -1.18 -5.10
N PHE A 553 14.68 -0.58 -4.06
CA PHE A 553 13.62 0.42 -4.17
C PHE A 553 14.11 1.86 -4.21
N TYR A 554 15.41 2.07 -4.34
CA TYR A 554 16.01 3.37 -4.59
C TYR A 554 16.32 3.56 -6.07
N THR A 555 15.96 4.72 -6.64
CA THR A 555 16.28 5.11 -8.02
C THR A 555 17.39 6.15 -8.00
N PRO A 556 18.60 5.81 -8.49
CA PRO A 556 19.74 6.74 -8.48
C PRO A 556 19.53 7.99 -9.33
N GLU A 557 18.84 7.85 -10.47
CA GLU A 557 18.62 8.92 -11.45
C GLU A 557 17.75 10.04 -10.85
N SER A 558 16.65 9.69 -10.20
CA SER A 558 15.75 10.64 -9.54
C SER A 558 16.10 10.90 -8.08
N LYS A 559 17.07 10.16 -7.53
CA LYS A 559 17.46 10.20 -6.11
C LYS A 559 16.26 10.01 -5.17
N SER A 560 15.34 9.12 -5.54
CA SER A 560 14.08 8.89 -4.83
C SER A 560 13.89 7.43 -4.40
N TRP A 561 13.17 7.26 -3.29
CA TRP A 561 12.71 5.98 -2.80
C TRP A 561 11.30 5.70 -3.34
N ARG A 562 11.04 4.43 -3.67
CA ARG A 562 9.77 3.98 -4.25
C ARG A 562 8.94 3.09 -3.33
N GLN A 563 9.40 2.87 -2.09
CA GLN A 563 8.67 2.05 -1.12
C GLN A 563 9.00 2.48 0.32
N ALA A 564 7.95 2.86 1.06
CA ALA A 564 8.06 3.46 2.38
C ALA A 564 8.73 2.55 3.42
N HIS A 565 8.27 1.30 3.56
CA HIS A 565 8.83 0.34 4.51
C HIS A 565 10.31 0.00 4.22
N MET A 566 10.66 -0.10 2.94
CA MET A 566 12.03 -0.47 2.55
C MET A 566 13.00 0.70 2.74
N GLN A 567 12.57 1.93 2.50
CA GLN A 567 13.33 3.13 2.90
C GLN A 567 13.52 3.14 4.42
N ALA A 568 12.45 2.91 5.19
CA ALA A 568 12.48 2.85 6.64
C ALA A 568 13.50 1.83 7.17
N ARG A 569 13.48 0.62 6.62
CA ARG A 569 14.40 -0.46 7.00
C ARG A 569 15.85 -0.16 6.60
N PHE A 570 16.06 0.51 5.45
CA PHE A 570 17.38 0.99 5.08
C PHE A 570 17.89 2.06 6.06
N VAL A 571 17.05 2.99 6.47
CA VAL A 571 17.37 3.99 7.51
C VAL A 571 17.79 3.29 8.80
N ILE A 572 17.06 2.28 9.25
CA ILE A 572 17.40 1.49 10.44
C ILE A 572 18.75 0.77 10.28
N LEU A 573 18.99 0.14 9.13
CA LEU A 573 20.30 -0.46 8.82
C LEU A 573 21.43 0.57 8.97
N ARG A 574 21.26 1.78 8.43
CA ARG A 574 22.25 2.86 8.52
C ARG A 574 22.49 3.31 9.97
N VAL A 575 21.44 3.42 10.77
CA VAL A 575 21.55 3.74 12.21
C VAL A 575 22.33 2.66 12.94
N LEU A 576 22.05 1.37 12.67
CA LEU A 576 22.75 0.27 13.34
C LEU A 576 24.22 0.12 12.90
N LEU A 577 24.53 0.42 11.64
CA LEU A 577 25.92 0.48 11.16
C LEU A 577 26.69 1.64 11.82
N GLU A 578 26.05 2.81 12.01
CA GLU A 578 26.64 3.97 12.67
C GLU A 578 26.86 3.74 14.18
N ALA A 579 26.05 2.88 14.81
CA ALA A 579 26.23 2.49 16.22
C ALA A 579 27.63 1.92 16.48
N GLY A 580 28.22 1.28 15.48
CA GLY A 580 29.59 0.79 15.54
C GLY A 580 29.78 -0.40 16.48
N GLU A 581 30.94 -0.44 17.14
CA GLU A 581 31.36 -1.47 18.09
C GLU A 581 31.26 -2.93 17.55
N GLY A 582 31.08 -3.11 16.22
CA GLY A 582 30.87 -4.40 15.57
C GLY A 582 29.50 -5.02 15.85
N LEU A 583 28.48 -4.20 16.14
CA LEU A 583 27.09 -4.66 16.25
C LEU A 583 26.59 -5.29 14.94
N VAL A 584 26.76 -4.53 13.85
CA VAL A 584 26.39 -4.95 12.50
C VAL A 584 27.61 -4.90 11.61
N GLY A 585 27.90 -5.99 10.93
CA GLY A 585 28.90 -6.09 9.84
C GLY A 585 28.19 -6.16 8.49
N LEU A 586 28.75 -5.41 7.51
CA LEU A 586 28.33 -5.44 6.12
C LEU A 586 29.58 -5.50 5.24
N GLU A 587 29.76 -6.60 4.53
CA GLU A 587 30.92 -6.85 3.68
C GLU A 587 30.48 -7.11 2.24
N GLU A 588 31.17 -6.54 1.27
CA GLU A 588 31.07 -6.92 -0.12
C GLU A 588 31.96 -8.13 -0.37
N VAL A 589 31.41 -9.20 -0.90
CA VAL A 589 32.11 -10.47 -1.15
C VAL A 589 31.87 -10.94 -2.58
N THR A 590 32.57 -11.99 -2.98
CA THR A 590 32.30 -12.70 -4.23
C THR A 590 31.57 -13.99 -3.91
N GLY A 591 30.41 -14.20 -4.54
CA GLY A 591 29.64 -15.42 -4.37
C GLY A 591 30.31 -16.65 -4.98
N GLN A 592 29.80 -17.83 -4.67
CA GLN A 592 30.31 -19.10 -5.20
C GLN A 592 30.23 -19.19 -6.74
N ASP A 593 29.33 -18.42 -7.34
CA ASP A 593 29.16 -18.29 -8.79
C ASP A 593 30.11 -17.27 -9.44
N GLY A 594 31.07 -16.74 -8.68
CA GLY A 594 32.04 -15.74 -9.14
C GLY A 594 31.46 -14.31 -9.33
N LYS A 595 30.17 -14.07 -9.00
CA LYS A 595 29.53 -12.77 -9.15
C LYS A 595 29.55 -11.97 -7.83
N PRO A 596 29.38 -10.63 -7.90
CA PRO A 596 29.26 -9.81 -6.70
C PRO A 596 28.18 -10.33 -5.75
N ASP A 597 28.46 -10.31 -4.46
CA ASP A 597 27.57 -10.67 -3.37
C ASP A 597 27.87 -9.81 -2.15
N ALA A 598 27.04 -9.91 -1.11
CA ALA A 598 27.24 -9.22 0.15
C ALA A 598 27.01 -10.18 1.31
N ARG A 599 27.60 -9.85 2.46
CA ARG A 599 27.42 -10.61 3.70
C ARG A 599 27.10 -9.68 4.86
N ILE A 600 26.05 -10.04 5.58
CA ILE A 600 25.59 -9.36 6.79
C ILE A 600 25.90 -10.24 7.98
N THR A 601 26.37 -9.61 9.06
CA THR A 601 26.52 -10.22 10.39
C THR A 601 25.90 -9.31 11.45
N VAL A 602 25.35 -9.92 12.51
CA VAL A 602 24.82 -9.22 13.69
C VAL A 602 25.39 -9.88 14.92
N ASP A 603 26.07 -9.12 15.77
CA ASP A 603 26.57 -9.64 17.05
C ASP A 603 25.43 -9.73 18.08
N ARG A 604 24.96 -10.95 18.33
CA ARG A 604 23.86 -11.24 19.27
C ARG A 604 24.07 -10.63 20.66
N SER A 605 25.31 -10.62 21.14
CA SER A 605 25.64 -10.14 22.50
C SER A 605 25.48 -8.62 22.65
N LYS A 606 25.53 -7.90 21.55
CA LYS A 606 25.46 -6.43 21.50
C LYS A 606 24.05 -5.90 21.21
N ILE A 607 23.12 -6.76 20.83
CA ILE A 607 21.71 -6.36 20.60
C ILE A 607 21.11 -5.69 21.85
N PRO A 608 21.17 -6.30 23.07
CA PRO A 608 20.54 -5.72 24.27
C PRO A 608 21.26 -4.49 24.84
N THR A 609 22.42 -4.15 24.32
CA THR A 609 23.25 -3.00 24.77
C THR A 609 23.37 -1.98 23.64
N VAL A 610 24.43 -2.07 22.82
CA VAL A 610 24.71 -1.14 21.72
C VAL A 610 23.52 -0.97 20.77
N GLY A 611 22.87 -2.09 20.40
CA GLY A 611 21.71 -2.08 19.51
C GLY A 611 20.52 -1.37 20.14
N LYS A 612 20.18 -1.73 21.37
CA LYS A 612 19.09 -1.10 22.12
C LYS A 612 19.31 0.39 22.30
N ASP A 613 20.52 0.83 22.64
CA ASP A 613 20.85 2.24 22.88
C ASP A 613 20.77 3.06 21.57
N ALA A 614 21.22 2.49 20.46
CA ALA A 614 21.12 3.13 19.14
C ALA A 614 19.66 3.35 18.74
N ILE A 615 18.82 2.30 18.84
CA ILE A 615 17.39 2.40 18.53
C ILE A 615 16.69 3.33 19.53
N ASN A 616 16.99 3.28 20.82
CA ASN A 616 16.47 4.20 21.84
C ASN A 616 16.65 5.66 21.42
N SER A 617 17.90 6.06 21.17
CA SER A 617 18.23 7.44 20.80
C SER A 617 17.56 7.89 19.51
N PHE A 618 17.55 7.02 18.50
CA PHE A 618 16.96 7.33 17.19
C PHE A 618 15.43 7.42 17.27
N LEU A 619 14.78 6.43 17.88
CA LEU A 619 13.33 6.38 18.05
C LEU A 619 12.79 7.57 18.84
N ARG A 620 13.48 7.98 19.91
CA ARG A 620 13.10 9.17 20.69
C ARG A 620 13.10 10.42 19.82
N LYS A 621 14.13 10.63 19.00
CA LYS A 621 14.20 11.77 18.07
C LYS A 621 13.06 11.75 17.05
N LEU A 622 12.78 10.57 16.46
CA LEU A 622 11.67 10.42 15.52
C LEU A 622 10.34 10.86 16.17
N GLN A 623 10.07 10.39 17.40
CA GLN A 623 8.84 10.75 18.11
C GLN A 623 8.79 12.25 18.47
N VAL A 624 9.88 12.83 18.90
CA VAL A 624 9.93 14.26 19.28
C VAL A 624 9.64 15.15 18.08
N TYR A 625 10.31 14.96 16.95
CA TYR A 625 10.07 15.77 15.75
C TYR A 625 8.66 15.59 15.21
N LYS A 626 8.15 14.34 15.23
CA LYS A 626 6.76 14.05 14.84
C LYS A 626 5.77 14.77 15.76
N ALA A 627 5.92 14.66 17.08
CA ALA A 627 5.00 15.24 18.07
C ALA A 627 4.92 16.77 17.96
N THR A 628 6.07 17.41 17.73
CA THR A 628 6.20 18.87 17.70
C THR A 628 5.97 19.50 16.33
N ALA A 629 5.61 18.73 15.31
CA ALA A 629 5.53 19.20 13.92
C ALA A 629 6.83 19.88 13.43
N ASP A 630 7.99 19.49 13.97
CA ASP A 630 9.29 19.98 13.53
C ASP A 630 9.74 19.27 12.25
N VAL A 631 9.20 19.75 11.13
CA VAL A 631 9.45 19.18 9.81
C VAL A 631 10.90 19.29 9.40
N GLU A 632 11.55 20.42 9.70
CA GLU A 632 12.95 20.68 9.34
C GLU A 632 13.89 19.71 10.06
N GLY A 633 13.77 19.61 11.38
CA GLY A 633 14.55 18.68 12.19
C GLY A 633 14.29 17.22 11.84
N GLY A 634 13.03 16.85 11.66
CA GLY A 634 12.64 15.50 11.27
C GLY A 634 13.17 15.10 9.90
N ARG A 635 13.06 15.99 8.90
CA ARG A 635 13.59 15.76 7.55
C ARG A 635 15.12 15.68 7.55
N ALA A 636 15.80 16.57 8.21
CA ALA A 636 17.26 16.55 8.30
C ALA A 636 17.79 15.25 8.93
N LEU A 637 17.15 14.77 10.01
CA LEU A 637 17.48 13.49 10.62
C LEU A 637 17.24 12.32 9.65
N TYR A 638 16.08 12.30 9.01
CA TYR A 638 15.67 11.19 8.15
C TYR A 638 16.50 11.12 6.87
N ASP A 639 16.74 12.26 6.21
CA ASP A 639 17.54 12.37 4.99
C ASP A 639 19.00 11.95 5.22
N LYS A 640 19.57 12.24 6.39
CA LYS A 640 20.92 11.77 6.76
C LYS A 640 21.08 10.27 6.56
N TYR A 641 20.09 9.48 6.99
CA TYR A 641 20.14 8.01 6.94
C TYR A 641 19.50 7.41 5.69
N SER A 642 18.61 8.12 5.01
CA SER A 642 17.99 7.64 3.78
C SER A 642 18.77 7.92 2.50
N THR A 643 19.82 8.76 2.60
CA THR A 643 20.71 9.05 1.46
C THR A 643 21.52 7.84 1.04
N VAL A 644 21.43 7.49 -0.24
CA VAL A 644 22.20 6.43 -0.89
C VAL A 644 23.34 7.06 -1.70
N SER A 645 24.58 6.73 -1.36
CA SER A 645 25.76 7.31 -1.99
C SER A 645 26.84 6.26 -2.26
N ASP A 646 27.83 6.63 -3.05
CA ASP A 646 29.06 5.85 -3.32
C ASP A 646 30.19 6.21 -2.36
N SER A 647 29.96 7.16 -1.45
CA SER A 647 30.94 7.69 -0.48
C SER A 647 30.68 7.14 0.92
N GLY A 648 31.73 7.16 1.77
CA GLY A 648 31.67 6.69 3.15
C GLY A 648 32.24 5.29 3.32
N ALA A 649 31.89 4.61 4.42
CA ALA A 649 32.39 3.29 4.77
C ALA A 649 31.87 2.18 3.80
N HIS A 650 30.70 2.40 3.21
CA HIS A 650 30.06 1.47 2.29
C HIS A 650 29.62 2.20 1.01
N ASN A 651 29.88 1.60 -0.15
CA ASN A 651 29.34 2.08 -1.42
C ASN A 651 27.93 1.50 -1.64
N PHE A 652 26.90 2.23 -1.18
CA PHE A 652 25.53 1.74 -1.28
C PHE A 652 24.97 1.73 -2.69
N LEU A 653 25.51 2.53 -3.63
CA LEU A 653 25.13 2.43 -5.04
C LEU A 653 25.63 1.11 -5.64
N ARG A 654 26.87 0.67 -5.33
CA ARG A 654 27.39 -0.63 -5.77
C ARG A 654 26.67 -1.80 -5.08
N LEU A 655 26.37 -1.67 -3.79
CA LEU A 655 25.57 -2.66 -3.06
C LEU A 655 24.17 -2.80 -3.66
N ARG A 656 23.57 -1.69 -4.14
CA ARG A 656 22.30 -1.75 -4.86
C ARG A 656 22.37 -2.63 -6.11
N GLU A 657 23.43 -2.51 -6.92
CA GLU A 657 23.64 -3.38 -8.08
C GLU A 657 23.77 -4.86 -7.68
N THR A 658 24.45 -5.12 -6.56
CA THR A 658 24.53 -6.46 -5.97
C THR A 658 23.16 -6.97 -5.54
N VAL A 659 22.36 -6.15 -4.89
CA VAL A 659 20.97 -6.49 -4.48
C VAL A 659 20.12 -6.80 -5.71
N LEU A 660 20.16 -5.98 -6.75
CA LEU A 660 19.43 -6.21 -7.99
C LEU A 660 19.85 -7.53 -8.69
N LEU A 661 21.12 -7.88 -8.60
CA LEU A 661 21.64 -9.14 -9.16
C LEU A 661 21.13 -10.38 -8.39
N ARG A 662 20.95 -10.25 -7.06
CA ARG A 662 20.68 -11.38 -6.15
C ARG A 662 19.21 -11.50 -5.73
N LYS A 663 18.40 -10.45 -5.94
CA LYS A 663 17.00 -10.41 -5.49
C LYS A 663 16.14 -11.51 -6.09
N GLU A 664 15.09 -11.87 -5.36
CA GLU A 664 13.97 -12.65 -5.87
C GLU A 664 12.75 -11.74 -6.11
N ALA A 665 11.95 -12.06 -7.12
CA ALA A 665 10.69 -11.40 -7.35
C ALA A 665 9.70 -11.74 -6.23
N ARG A 666 8.89 -10.75 -5.79
CA ARG A 666 7.83 -10.97 -4.81
C ARG A 666 6.77 -11.90 -5.36
N LYS A 667 6.28 -12.80 -4.50
CA LYS A 667 5.17 -13.71 -4.84
C LYS A 667 3.89 -12.92 -5.15
N MET A 668 3.13 -13.44 -6.11
CA MET A 668 1.76 -13.00 -6.37
C MET A 668 0.77 -13.90 -5.64
N PHE A 669 -0.38 -13.34 -5.25
CA PHE A 669 -1.41 -14.07 -4.51
C PHE A 669 -2.66 -14.28 -5.37
N VAL A 670 -3.20 -15.49 -5.32
CA VAL A 670 -4.49 -15.82 -5.92
C VAL A 670 -5.54 -15.77 -4.81
N GLN A 671 -6.59 -15.00 -5.02
CA GLN A 671 -7.69 -14.85 -4.08
C GLN A 671 -8.94 -15.58 -4.60
N ALA A 672 -9.66 -16.20 -3.68
CA ALA A 672 -10.93 -16.86 -3.97
C ALA A 672 -12.01 -15.85 -4.42
N ASN A 673 -13.03 -16.37 -5.09
CA ASN A 673 -14.28 -15.65 -5.34
C ASN A 673 -15.41 -16.24 -4.51
N THR A 674 -16.51 -15.54 -4.45
CA THR A 674 -17.76 -16.02 -3.86
C THR A 674 -18.87 -15.97 -4.89
N ARG A 675 -19.75 -16.99 -4.90
CA ARG A 675 -20.89 -17.09 -5.82
C ARG A 675 -22.16 -17.39 -5.05
N VAL A 676 -23.20 -16.59 -5.27
CA VAL A 676 -24.52 -16.84 -4.69
C VAL A 676 -25.19 -17.99 -5.45
N ASN A 677 -25.70 -18.95 -4.71
CA ASN A 677 -26.47 -20.07 -5.20
C ASN A 677 -27.72 -20.25 -4.32
N GLY A 678 -28.85 -19.65 -4.74
CA GLY A 678 -30.05 -19.56 -3.91
C GLY A 678 -29.80 -18.76 -2.62
N ASP A 679 -30.11 -19.38 -1.47
CA ASP A 679 -29.91 -18.79 -0.15
C ASP A 679 -28.51 -19.07 0.44
N ASN A 680 -27.58 -19.63 -0.34
CA ASN A 680 -26.23 -19.96 0.09
C ASN A 680 -25.19 -19.24 -0.76
N VAL A 681 -23.97 -19.15 -0.20
CA VAL A 681 -22.79 -18.64 -0.92
C VAL A 681 -21.74 -19.72 -0.95
N GLU A 682 -21.27 -20.02 -2.16
CA GLU A 682 -20.17 -20.94 -2.43
C GLU A 682 -18.85 -20.19 -2.54
N LEU A 683 -17.79 -20.77 -1.99
CA LEU A 683 -16.43 -20.32 -2.19
C LEU A 683 -15.88 -20.96 -3.47
N VAL A 684 -15.34 -20.13 -4.36
CA VAL A 684 -14.69 -20.58 -5.60
C VAL A 684 -13.19 -20.38 -5.44
N GLU A 685 -12.46 -21.46 -5.28
CA GLU A 685 -11.00 -21.44 -5.12
C GLU A 685 -10.31 -21.69 -6.47
N TYR A 686 -9.09 -21.21 -6.62
CA TYR A 686 -8.29 -21.29 -7.84
C TYR A 686 -6.89 -21.81 -7.52
N GLU A 687 -6.24 -22.39 -8.53
CA GLU A 687 -4.89 -22.92 -8.42
C GLU A 687 -3.89 -21.78 -8.12
N GLY A 688 -2.88 -22.06 -7.31
CA GLY A 688 -1.80 -21.12 -6.97
C GLY A 688 -0.78 -20.98 -8.11
N ASN A 689 -1.23 -20.52 -9.27
CA ASN A 689 -0.42 -20.26 -10.46
C ASN A 689 -0.97 -19.08 -11.27
N ALA A 690 -0.24 -18.65 -12.30
CA ALA A 690 -0.64 -17.51 -13.13
C ALA A 690 -2.01 -17.72 -13.81
N ALA A 691 -2.30 -18.91 -14.29
CA ALA A 691 -3.57 -19.23 -14.92
C ALA A 691 -4.75 -19.14 -13.93
N GLY A 692 -4.58 -19.65 -12.70
CA GLY A 692 -5.57 -19.53 -11.63
C GLY A 692 -5.83 -18.09 -11.24
N LEU A 693 -4.79 -17.26 -11.14
CA LEU A 693 -4.93 -15.82 -10.88
C LEU A 693 -5.73 -15.13 -11.98
N ILE A 694 -5.40 -15.37 -13.25
CA ILE A 694 -6.11 -14.82 -14.39
C ILE A 694 -7.59 -15.22 -14.35
N ARG A 695 -7.89 -16.52 -14.16
CA ARG A 695 -9.26 -17.02 -14.07
C ARG A 695 -10.03 -16.35 -12.93
N SER A 696 -9.42 -16.15 -11.78
CA SER A 696 -10.06 -15.48 -10.66
C SER A 696 -10.57 -14.08 -11.03
N PHE A 697 -9.81 -13.32 -11.80
CA PHE A 697 -10.21 -11.97 -12.26
C PHE A 697 -11.27 -12.02 -13.37
N THR A 698 -11.15 -12.91 -14.34
CA THR A 698 -12.14 -13.03 -15.43
C THR A 698 -13.51 -13.48 -14.92
N GLU A 699 -13.55 -14.46 -14.00
CA GLU A 699 -14.79 -14.95 -13.42
C GLU A 699 -15.42 -13.96 -12.41
N ARG A 700 -14.59 -13.12 -11.76
CA ARG A 700 -15.05 -12.13 -10.77
C ARG A 700 -15.98 -11.08 -11.34
N PHE A 701 -15.76 -10.67 -12.58
CA PHE A 701 -16.50 -9.59 -13.24
C PHE A 701 -17.36 -10.07 -14.41
N GLN A 702 -17.62 -11.38 -14.54
CA GLN A 702 -18.29 -11.94 -15.72
C GLN A 702 -19.76 -11.50 -15.89
N ASP A 703 -20.45 -11.15 -14.78
CA ASP A 703 -21.90 -10.90 -14.80
C ASP A 703 -22.28 -9.62 -15.58
N ASP A 704 -21.41 -8.63 -15.60
CA ASP A 704 -21.62 -7.33 -16.27
C ASP A 704 -20.36 -6.83 -17.00
N ALA A 705 -19.54 -7.76 -17.43
CA ALA A 705 -18.20 -7.48 -17.96
C ALA A 705 -18.20 -6.46 -19.13
N ASP A 706 -19.13 -6.55 -20.07
CA ASP A 706 -19.16 -5.64 -21.24
C ASP A 706 -19.49 -4.20 -20.82
N GLN A 707 -20.43 -4.03 -19.87
CA GLN A 707 -20.75 -2.71 -19.32
C GLN A 707 -19.58 -2.16 -18.50
N LEU A 708 -18.97 -2.98 -17.66
CA LEU A 708 -17.83 -2.60 -16.85
C LEU A 708 -16.62 -2.16 -17.71
N GLU A 709 -16.32 -2.90 -18.77
CA GLU A 709 -15.26 -2.56 -19.72
C GLU A 709 -15.55 -1.22 -20.41
N ALA A 710 -16.81 -1.00 -20.82
CA ALA A 710 -17.23 0.27 -21.43
C ALA A 710 -17.08 1.44 -20.45
N ASP A 711 -17.50 1.27 -19.21
CA ASP A 711 -17.38 2.29 -18.14
C ASP A 711 -15.92 2.65 -17.86
N LEU A 712 -15.04 1.65 -17.71
CA LEU A 712 -13.61 1.85 -17.51
C LEU A 712 -12.97 2.60 -18.67
N LEU A 713 -13.26 2.20 -19.92
CA LEU A 713 -12.74 2.88 -21.10
C LEU A 713 -13.27 4.31 -21.23
N GLN A 714 -14.52 4.56 -20.86
CA GLN A 714 -15.08 5.90 -20.83
C GLN A 714 -14.35 6.81 -19.84
N LEU A 715 -14.10 6.31 -18.62
CA LEU A 715 -13.35 7.03 -17.59
C LEU A 715 -11.92 7.34 -18.06
N ASN A 716 -11.23 6.34 -18.64
CA ASN A 716 -9.87 6.50 -19.14
C ASN A 716 -9.79 7.53 -20.28
N ARG A 717 -10.72 7.48 -21.23
CA ARG A 717 -10.80 8.44 -22.35
C ARG A 717 -11.11 9.86 -21.89
N ARG A 718 -11.95 10.03 -20.86
CA ARG A 718 -12.21 11.35 -20.25
C ARG A 718 -10.92 11.98 -19.75
N ASP A 719 -10.04 11.18 -19.17
CA ASP A 719 -8.81 11.64 -18.55
C ASP A 719 -7.63 11.73 -19.54
N ALA A 720 -7.69 11.05 -20.69
CA ALA A 720 -6.63 11.00 -21.69
C ALA A 720 -6.04 12.37 -22.07
N PRO A 721 -6.83 13.45 -22.26
CA PRO A 721 -6.27 14.78 -22.59
C PRO A 721 -5.35 15.33 -21.49
N CYS A 722 -5.49 14.86 -20.25
CA CYS A 722 -4.67 15.30 -19.12
C CYS A 722 -3.28 14.64 -19.11
N TRP A 723 -3.10 13.58 -19.92
CA TRP A 723 -1.85 12.83 -20.06
C TRP A 723 -1.12 13.14 -21.38
N LEU A 724 -1.75 13.84 -22.33
CA LEU A 724 -1.21 14.11 -23.67
C LEU A 724 0.07 14.96 -23.69
N PHE A 725 0.36 15.71 -22.64
CA PHE A 725 1.65 16.40 -22.48
C PHE A 725 2.83 15.42 -22.38
N GLU A 726 2.57 14.18 -21.98
CA GLU A 726 3.56 13.09 -21.94
C GLU A 726 3.67 12.35 -23.28
N LEU A 727 2.60 12.30 -24.04
CA LEU A 727 2.49 11.55 -25.30
C LEU A 727 2.96 12.32 -26.53
N GLY A 728 3.15 13.63 -26.44
CA GLY A 728 3.50 14.48 -27.60
C GLY A 728 4.81 14.12 -28.31
N SER A 729 5.69 13.36 -27.67
CA SER A 729 6.93 12.81 -28.25
C SER A 729 6.84 11.31 -28.60
N LEU A 730 5.77 10.62 -28.19
CA LEU A 730 5.62 9.16 -28.28
C LEU A 730 4.61 8.68 -29.33
N LEU A 731 3.95 9.58 -30.03
CA LEU A 731 3.15 9.18 -31.19
C LEU A 731 4.11 8.57 -32.23
N PRO A 732 3.92 7.29 -32.63
CA PRO A 732 4.74 6.72 -33.68
C PRO A 732 4.64 7.61 -34.93
N PRO A 733 5.73 7.81 -35.67
CA PRO A 733 5.64 8.47 -36.95
C PRO A 733 4.59 7.73 -37.82
N PRO A 734 3.78 8.41 -38.60
CA PRO A 734 2.76 7.78 -39.40
C PRO A 734 3.43 6.76 -40.33
N GLY A 735 3.30 5.44 -40.03
CA GLY A 735 3.87 4.38 -40.86
C GLY A 735 4.42 3.14 -40.14
N TYR A 736 4.23 2.98 -38.81
CA TYR A 736 4.58 1.72 -38.12
C TYR A 736 3.36 0.99 -37.59
#